data_5b9f2ed0b923d9a69d7a93811915bcb4
#
_entry.id   5b9f2ed0b923d9a69d7a93811915bcb4
#
_cell.length_a   1.000
_cell.length_b   1.000
_cell.length_c   1.000
_cell.angle_alpha   90.00
_cell.angle_beta   90.00
_cell.angle_gamma   90.00
#
_symmetry.space_group_name_H-M   'P 1'
#
loop_
_entity.id
_entity.type
_entity.pdbx_description
1 polymer ?
#
loop_
_entity_poly.entity_id
_entity_poly.type
_entity_poly.pdbx_seq_one_letter_code
_entity_poly.pdbx_strand_id
1 'polypeptide(L)'
;LIVFFFFLIFFFSTAVCYLFLSRYKELGKIGLAVTSVSIVLLWIGLTAFLLTAFGLYRLDRVIYSITFLASISLAILFQRRQHGLKEKFSILEIGKKELLFLILFSLFSFYLYACFPTQYIDGGRDQGQYTIFGYVIAKTGGFNLDIPDSQLIRNVFGSSVLLDYQAITLDPRAEIDRRFPAFFHLLPSYLAIGYDLFGMYGLLGVNSVFGFISVFLFYLVLRRLSDPLVAGAALVLYVLNASQLWNIRSTLSEPISQFLLLLTAYLLQTFFKTKNGFIMSAIGAILGISCLVRIDGFTYFPALALYSVYLVLVSPKYFRNFLFFFLSFSFVCFIAAIYSYCRSLMYVEAHWLYVKLLIISFCFSVGLVFSEATVLKVTPTILEDLRVWLKNKKKTLRIITYILIVSLIGLVYLIRSNFVNQLSNFANPANKEINFVSAFFWYVPFWLFFFLPFAFDFFLFRRRGIRSSFLFFIGSLLLFLYLLDPRIHPDHFWATRRWVIISIPFAILCSFLGIRSIPGLKERWKTYILILGFLSGLAYTIWRSNLILFQPMMGSYLEGYERFSKSLPLDRGIYFTTKRAIASPLRYMYGRNIFLIQNSMEFLNRVPELLKLGKKVYIIQNGDFSGYKSNLKFYKVASLNLMGKFPIESVYKFPEFLYHKNLNLQVFRVESSDRIPSDEPIEMTWNPADGGFLSKVGMIEEDGTISATRHRGPLVYGPFLTLPGGKYELQFIGKNLRNAEFDIVCNGGSDRLLEIQKGTKDSIETLVFEVKRPIVDDLEFRVFVEGKSGVKIDKISLKTIIKK
;
A
#
# COMPACT_ATOMS: atom_id res chain seq x y z
N LEU A 1 21.41 -23.18 8.68
CA LEU A 1 22.44 -23.39 7.66
C LEU A 1 22.13 -22.62 6.37
N ILE A 2 20.94 -22.79 5.76
CA ILE A 2 20.57 -22.13 4.48
C ILE A 2 20.58 -20.61 4.58
N VAL A 3 20.14 -20.04 5.70
CA VAL A 3 20.17 -18.59 5.99
C VAL A 3 21.61 -18.06 6.00
N PHE A 4 22.51 -18.78 6.65
CA PHE A 4 23.94 -18.42 6.67
C PHE A 4 24.52 -18.41 5.26
N PHE A 5 24.28 -19.48 4.46
CA PHE A 5 24.72 -19.53 3.07
C PHE A 5 24.11 -18.43 2.21
N PHE A 6 22.84 -18.08 2.41
CA PHE A 6 22.21 -16.97 1.70
C PHE A 6 22.98 -15.67 1.93
N PHE A 7 23.26 -15.30 3.19
CA PHE A 7 24.00 -14.07 3.49
C PHE A 7 25.45 -14.12 2.99
N LEU A 8 26.13 -15.26 3.15
CA LEU A 8 27.49 -15.42 2.62
C LEU A 8 27.53 -15.15 1.11
N ILE A 9 26.62 -15.75 0.33
CA ILE A 9 26.54 -15.58 -1.12
C ILE A 9 26.07 -14.17 -1.47
N PHE A 10 25.13 -13.58 -0.72
CA PHE A 10 24.69 -12.20 -0.89
C PHE A 10 25.87 -11.21 -0.76
N PHE A 11 26.64 -11.30 0.32
CA PHE A 11 27.81 -10.43 0.53
C PHE A 11 28.90 -10.67 -0.49
N PHE A 12 29.19 -11.94 -0.82
CA PHE A 12 30.14 -12.29 -1.87
C PHE A 12 29.71 -11.69 -3.23
N SER A 13 28.45 -11.89 -3.63
CA SER A 13 27.93 -11.35 -4.89
C SER A 13 27.93 -9.82 -4.92
N THR A 14 27.64 -9.19 -3.78
CA THR A 14 27.72 -7.73 -3.64
C THR A 14 29.16 -7.25 -3.80
N ALA A 15 30.14 -7.95 -3.21
CA ALA A 15 31.56 -7.62 -3.36
C ALA A 15 32.02 -7.79 -4.81
N VAL A 16 31.62 -8.88 -5.49
CA VAL A 16 31.91 -9.08 -6.91
C VAL A 16 31.29 -7.98 -7.78
N CYS A 17 30.02 -7.63 -7.54
CA CYS A 17 29.33 -6.54 -8.23
C CYS A 17 30.02 -5.19 -7.96
N TYR A 18 30.45 -4.94 -6.73
CA TYR A 18 31.21 -3.74 -6.35
C TYR A 18 32.53 -3.67 -7.14
N LEU A 19 33.29 -4.74 -7.22
CA LEU A 19 34.54 -4.81 -8.01
C LEU A 19 34.27 -4.61 -9.51
N PHE A 20 33.19 -5.20 -10.02
CA PHE A 20 32.77 -5.03 -11.42
C PHE A 20 32.42 -3.57 -11.74
N LEU A 21 31.69 -2.89 -10.86
CA LEU A 21 31.28 -1.51 -11.02
C LEU A 21 32.34 -0.48 -10.63
N SER A 22 33.43 -0.89 -9.92
CA SER A 22 34.47 0.02 -9.44
C SER A 22 35.21 0.78 -10.55
N ARG A 23 35.15 0.29 -11.79
CA ARG A 23 35.61 0.96 -12.98
C ARG A 23 34.84 2.24 -13.31
N TYR A 24 33.60 2.38 -12.82
CA TYR A 24 32.76 3.55 -12.99
C TYR A 24 32.95 4.51 -11.82
N LYS A 25 34.03 5.29 -11.87
CA LYS A 25 34.40 6.27 -10.81
C LYS A 25 33.32 7.29 -10.52
N GLU A 26 32.41 7.53 -11.49
CA GLU A 26 31.29 8.46 -11.41
C GLU A 26 30.31 8.15 -10.28
N LEU A 27 30.18 6.87 -9.90
CA LEU A 27 29.32 6.44 -8.79
C LEU A 27 29.82 6.97 -7.43
N GLY A 28 31.12 7.19 -7.27
CA GLY A 28 31.70 7.45 -5.95
C GLY A 28 31.62 6.22 -5.04
N LYS A 29 32.32 6.20 -3.92
CA LYS A 29 32.41 5.00 -3.07
C LYS A 29 31.06 4.56 -2.50
N ILE A 30 30.28 5.48 -1.96
CA ILE A 30 28.96 5.15 -1.36
C ILE A 30 27.96 4.76 -2.45
N GLY A 31 27.88 5.53 -3.52
CA GLY A 31 26.99 5.22 -4.63
C GLY A 31 27.32 3.88 -5.29
N LEU A 32 28.60 3.51 -5.35
CA LEU A 32 29.07 2.22 -5.82
C LEU A 32 28.56 1.08 -4.92
N ALA A 33 28.69 1.22 -3.59
CA ALA A 33 28.19 0.23 -2.63
C ALA A 33 26.66 0.08 -2.72
N VAL A 34 25.93 1.19 -2.71
CA VAL A 34 24.46 1.19 -2.79
C VAL A 34 23.98 0.60 -4.12
N THR A 35 24.62 0.96 -5.25
CA THR A 35 24.27 0.39 -6.57
C THR A 35 24.54 -1.12 -6.62
N SER A 36 25.65 -1.58 -6.06
CA SER A 36 26.00 -3.01 -6.03
C SER A 36 24.99 -3.83 -5.24
N VAL A 37 24.65 -3.39 -4.04
CA VAL A 37 23.57 -4.00 -3.22
C VAL A 37 22.24 -4.00 -3.99
N SER A 38 21.89 -2.87 -4.61
CA SER A 38 20.63 -2.73 -5.37
C SER A 38 20.55 -3.72 -6.54
N ILE A 39 21.62 -3.89 -7.32
CA ILE A 39 21.65 -4.82 -8.45
C ILE A 39 21.50 -6.27 -7.97
N VAL A 40 22.19 -6.65 -6.89
CA VAL A 40 22.09 -8.01 -6.33
C VAL A 40 20.67 -8.26 -5.82
N LEU A 41 20.07 -7.30 -5.11
CA LEU A 41 18.67 -7.42 -4.67
C LEU A 41 17.69 -7.54 -5.84
N LEU A 42 17.87 -6.75 -6.90
CA LEU A 42 17.03 -6.88 -8.11
C LEU A 42 17.16 -8.26 -8.74
N TRP A 43 18.37 -8.79 -8.83
CA TRP A 43 18.59 -10.13 -9.35
C TRP A 43 17.91 -11.20 -8.50
N ILE A 44 18.05 -11.12 -7.18
CA ILE A 44 17.39 -12.02 -6.22
C ILE A 44 15.87 -12.02 -6.45
N GLY A 45 15.26 -10.84 -6.49
CA GLY A 45 13.82 -10.71 -6.65
C GLY A 45 13.31 -11.18 -8.01
N LEU A 46 14.02 -10.82 -9.10
CA LEU A 46 13.65 -11.28 -10.44
C LEU A 46 13.79 -12.80 -10.58
N THR A 47 14.84 -13.40 -10.01
CA THR A 47 15.00 -14.86 -9.98
C THR A 47 13.86 -15.52 -9.19
N ALA A 48 13.57 -15.04 -8.00
CA ALA A 48 12.47 -15.55 -7.19
C ALA A 48 11.13 -15.41 -7.93
N PHE A 49 10.89 -14.27 -8.57
CA PHE A 49 9.70 -14.01 -9.38
C PHE A 49 9.57 -15.00 -10.55
N LEU A 50 10.64 -15.21 -11.31
CA LEU A 50 10.64 -16.15 -12.42
C LEU A 50 10.40 -17.59 -11.93
N LEU A 51 11.12 -18.02 -10.90
CA LEU A 51 10.92 -19.34 -10.31
C LEU A 51 9.48 -19.53 -9.82
N THR A 52 8.90 -18.51 -9.19
CA THR A 52 7.50 -18.52 -8.71
C THR A 52 6.52 -18.63 -9.88
N ALA A 53 6.77 -17.92 -10.98
CA ALA A 53 5.91 -17.96 -12.16
C ALA A 53 5.80 -19.36 -12.78
N PHE A 54 6.83 -20.18 -12.60
CA PHE A 54 6.87 -21.58 -13.04
C PHE A 54 6.53 -22.60 -11.92
N GLY A 55 6.17 -22.15 -10.71
CA GLY A 55 5.90 -23.03 -9.58
C GLY A 55 7.16 -23.73 -9.02
N LEU A 56 8.32 -23.13 -9.25
CA LEU A 56 9.63 -23.71 -8.94
C LEU A 56 10.37 -22.96 -7.84
N TYR A 57 9.73 -22.01 -7.18
CA TYR A 57 10.39 -21.22 -6.12
C TYR A 57 10.86 -22.13 -4.97
N ARG A 58 12.11 -21.97 -4.63
CA ARG A 58 12.77 -22.49 -3.42
C ARG A 58 13.98 -21.62 -3.15
N LEU A 59 14.26 -21.33 -1.88
CA LEU A 59 15.37 -20.44 -1.50
C LEU A 59 16.75 -20.95 -1.98
N ASP A 60 16.98 -22.26 -1.96
CA ASP A 60 18.22 -22.86 -2.49
C ASP A 60 18.43 -22.57 -3.99
N ARG A 61 17.36 -22.62 -4.80
CA ARG A 61 17.44 -22.29 -6.24
C ARG A 61 17.75 -20.81 -6.46
N VAL A 62 17.23 -19.93 -5.60
CA VAL A 62 17.59 -18.50 -5.63
C VAL A 62 19.08 -18.34 -5.31
N ILE A 63 19.60 -19.03 -4.29
CA ILE A 63 21.02 -19.03 -3.91
C ILE A 63 21.90 -19.51 -5.10
N TYR A 64 21.53 -20.60 -5.76
CA TYR A 64 22.27 -21.10 -6.94
C TYR A 64 22.31 -20.07 -8.07
N SER A 65 21.21 -19.40 -8.35
CA SER A 65 21.16 -18.35 -9.39
C SER A 65 22.06 -17.16 -9.06
N ILE A 66 22.09 -16.72 -7.78
CA ILE A 66 22.96 -15.62 -7.34
C ILE A 66 24.43 -16.04 -7.47
N THR A 67 24.75 -17.25 -7.05
CA THR A 67 26.11 -17.81 -7.16
C THR A 67 26.58 -17.88 -8.60
N PHE A 68 25.70 -18.33 -9.50
CA PHE A 68 25.97 -18.39 -10.93
C PHE A 68 26.27 -17.02 -11.53
N LEU A 69 25.45 -16.01 -11.22
CA LEU A 69 25.70 -14.64 -11.67
C LEU A 69 27.01 -14.07 -11.12
N ALA A 70 27.31 -14.31 -9.85
CA ALA A 70 28.57 -13.88 -9.23
C ALA A 70 29.77 -14.52 -9.90
N SER A 71 29.70 -15.82 -10.22
CA SER A 71 30.75 -16.56 -10.91
C SER A 71 31.01 -16.05 -12.32
N ILE A 72 29.95 -15.78 -13.11
CA ILE A 72 30.06 -15.16 -14.44
C ILE A 72 30.70 -13.76 -14.32
N SER A 73 30.22 -12.95 -13.38
CA SER A 73 30.74 -11.59 -13.16
C SER A 73 32.23 -11.63 -12.79
N LEU A 74 32.63 -12.57 -11.97
CA LEU A 74 34.02 -12.78 -11.59
C LEU A 74 34.88 -13.23 -12.80
N ALA A 75 34.40 -14.17 -13.62
CA ALA A 75 35.08 -14.61 -14.84
C ALA A 75 35.32 -13.44 -15.82
N ILE A 76 34.28 -12.58 -16.01
CA ILE A 76 34.40 -11.38 -16.85
C ILE A 76 35.42 -10.39 -16.25
N LEU A 77 35.49 -10.25 -14.93
CA LEU A 77 36.50 -9.40 -14.26
C LEU A 77 37.92 -9.89 -14.54
N PHE A 78 38.16 -11.20 -14.46
CA PHE A 78 39.48 -11.78 -14.75
C PHE A 78 39.91 -11.59 -16.20
N GLN A 79 38.98 -11.76 -17.17
CA GLN A 79 39.26 -11.56 -18.58
C GLN A 79 39.55 -10.11 -18.94
N ARG A 80 38.90 -9.13 -18.28
CA ARG A 80 38.97 -7.70 -18.59
C ARG A 80 40.04 -6.93 -17.82
N ARG A 81 40.90 -7.55 -17.06
CA ARG A 81 41.96 -6.90 -16.26
C ARG A 81 42.94 -6.04 -17.05
N GLN A 82 42.90 -6.15 -18.39
CA GLN A 82 43.85 -5.48 -19.30
C GLN A 82 43.37 -4.19 -19.95
N HIS A 83 42.13 -3.73 -19.82
CA HIS A 83 41.63 -2.52 -20.51
C HIS A 83 41.05 -1.49 -19.53
N GLY A 84 41.94 -0.60 -19.09
CA GLY A 84 41.53 0.57 -18.27
C GLY A 84 40.85 1.62 -19.13
N LEU A 85 39.59 1.92 -18.89
CA LEU A 85 38.87 3.06 -19.44
C LEU A 85 39.31 4.36 -18.72
N LYS A 86 39.95 5.29 -19.47
CA LYS A 86 40.33 6.61 -18.98
C LYS A 86 39.24 7.64 -19.35
N GLU A 87 38.15 7.68 -18.61
CA GLU A 87 37.21 8.81 -18.67
C GLU A 87 37.31 9.64 -17.39
N LYS A 88 37.48 10.97 -17.51
CA LYS A 88 37.49 11.91 -16.38
C LYS A 88 36.07 12.39 -16.12
N PHE A 89 35.47 11.93 -15.03
CA PHE A 89 34.14 12.36 -14.57
C PHE A 89 34.21 12.98 -13.17
N SER A 90 33.24 13.85 -12.86
CA SER A 90 33.15 14.46 -11.53
C SER A 90 32.68 13.45 -10.49
N ILE A 91 33.55 13.08 -9.58
CA ILE A 91 33.25 12.20 -8.45
C ILE A 91 32.46 13.00 -7.41
N LEU A 92 31.39 12.39 -6.89
CA LEU A 92 30.73 12.93 -5.71
C LEU A 92 31.54 12.59 -4.47
N GLU A 93 32.23 13.57 -3.92
CA GLU A 93 32.98 13.41 -2.67
C GLU A 93 32.06 13.67 -1.48
N ILE A 94 32.00 12.72 -0.59
CA ILE A 94 31.27 12.78 0.66
C ILE A 94 32.28 12.87 1.80
N GLY A 95 32.23 13.94 2.59
CA GLY A 95 33.15 14.18 3.69
C GLY A 95 32.94 13.20 4.85
N LYS A 96 33.96 13.00 5.71
CA LYS A 96 33.87 12.05 6.84
C LYS A 96 32.69 12.33 7.77
N LYS A 97 32.42 13.59 8.14
CA LYS A 97 31.29 13.98 9.00
C LYS A 97 29.94 13.69 8.32
N GLU A 98 29.85 13.99 7.02
CA GLU A 98 28.68 13.72 6.18
C GLU A 98 28.40 12.21 6.09
N LEU A 99 29.46 11.40 5.90
CA LEU A 99 29.37 9.94 5.87
C LEU A 99 28.89 9.39 7.22
N LEU A 100 29.46 9.87 8.32
CA LEU A 100 29.04 9.44 9.66
C LEU A 100 27.57 9.77 9.92
N PHE A 101 27.14 10.99 9.59
CA PHE A 101 25.72 11.35 9.68
C PHE A 101 24.84 10.40 8.85
N LEU A 102 25.22 10.15 7.60
CA LEU A 102 24.43 9.31 6.69
C LEU A 102 24.32 7.88 7.22
N ILE A 103 25.40 7.29 7.73
CA ILE A 103 25.40 5.94 8.30
C ILE A 103 24.52 5.89 9.55
N LEU A 104 24.76 6.77 10.53
CA LEU A 104 24.00 6.77 11.79
C LEU A 104 22.50 7.02 11.55
N PHE A 105 22.19 7.98 10.67
CA PHE A 105 20.80 8.29 10.36
C PHE A 105 20.12 7.17 9.56
N SER A 106 20.84 6.48 8.68
CA SER A 106 20.30 5.32 7.96
C SER A 106 20.05 4.14 8.89
N LEU A 107 20.93 3.89 9.87
CA LEU A 107 20.71 2.86 10.90
C LEU A 107 19.50 3.20 11.77
N PHE A 108 19.36 4.47 12.17
CA PHE A 108 18.15 4.95 12.87
C PHE A 108 16.88 4.77 12.02
N SER A 109 16.95 5.08 10.73
CA SER A 109 15.84 4.87 9.79
C SER A 109 15.48 3.39 9.68
N PHE A 110 16.48 2.52 9.60
CA PHE A 110 16.25 1.07 9.56
C PHE A 110 15.57 0.57 10.84
N TYR A 111 16.03 1.05 12.00
CA TYR A 111 15.37 0.77 13.28
C TYR A 111 13.89 1.19 13.26
N LEU A 112 13.58 2.42 12.82
CA LEU A 112 12.20 2.88 12.71
C LEU A 112 11.36 2.03 11.79
N TYR A 113 11.93 1.52 10.71
CA TYR A 113 11.20 0.74 9.69
C TYR A 113 11.03 -0.73 10.08
N ALA A 114 12.09 -1.35 10.62
CA ALA A 114 12.14 -2.79 10.86
C ALA A 114 11.59 -3.23 12.21
N CYS A 115 11.75 -2.39 13.27
CA CYS A 115 11.30 -2.78 14.62
C CYS A 115 9.81 -2.60 14.88
N PHE A 116 9.09 -1.91 13.98
CA PHE A 116 7.65 -1.64 14.14
C PHE A 116 6.83 -2.08 12.91
N PRO A 117 6.95 -3.33 12.42
CA PRO A 117 6.21 -3.78 11.24
C PRO A 117 4.71 -3.79 11.52
N THR A 118 3.92 -3.50 10.50
CA THR A 118 2.47 -3.63 10.57
C THR A 118 2.09 -5.11 10.48
N GLN A 119 1.42 -5.65 11.51
CA GLN A 119 1.00 -7.06 11.55
C GLN A 119 -0.39 -7.27 10.91
N TYR A 120 -0.68 -6.57 9.84
CA TYR A 120 -1.95 -6.72 9.14
C TYR A 120 -1.91 -7.94 8.21
N ILE A 121 -2.51 -9.05 8.66
CA ILE A 121 -2.61 -10.30 7.89
C ILE A 121 -4.04 -10.60 7.44
N ASP A 122 -5.02 -9.78 7.83
CA ASP A 122 -6.41 -9.92 7.38
C ASP A 122 -6.51 -9.81 5.85
N GLY A 123 -7.33 -10.67 5.22
CA GLY A 123 -7.56 -10.66 3.79
C GLY A 123 -8.37 -9.47 3.25
N GLY A 124 -8.72 -8.50 4.10
CA GLY A 124 -9.61 -7.39 3.75
C GLY A 124 -8.95 -6.24 2.98
N ARG A 125 -7.61 -6.14 2.98
CA ARG A 125 -6.84 -5.10 2.27
C ARG A 125 -5.61 -5.66 1.58
N ASP A 126 -5.05 -4.92 0.62
CA ASP A 126 -3.91 -5.35 -0.20
C ASP A 126 -2.73 -5.83 0.62
N GLN A 127 -2.38 -5.14 1.73
CA GLN A 127 -1.25 -5.53 2.58
C GLN A 127 -1.40 -6.94 3.15
N GLY A 128 -2.59 -7.31 3.61
CA GLY A 128 -2.87 -8.68 4.08
C GLY A 128 -2.82 -9.69 2.93
N GLN A 129 -3.35 -9.34 1.77
CA GLN A 129 -3.30 -10.21 0.59
C GLN A 129 -1.87 -10.44 0.12
N TYR A 130 -1.04 -9.40 0.03
CA TYR A 130 0.38 -9.58 -0.30
C TYR A 130 1.10 -10.46 0.72
N THR A 131 0.79 -10.30 2.02
CA THR A 131 1.34 -11.15 3.10
C THR A 131 0.97 -12.62 2.86
N ILE A 132 -0.30 -12.91 2.59
CA ILE A 132 -0.79 -14.26 2.30
C ILE A 132 -0.10 -14.83 1.06
N PHE A 133 0.02 -14.06 -0.01
CA PHE A 133 0.65 -14.53 -1.25
C PHE A 133 2.13 -14.84 -1.05
N GLY A 134 2.87 -14.00 -0.32
CA GLY A 134 4.27 -14.28 0.04
C GLY A 134 4.42 -15.56 0.84
N TYR A 135 3.53 -15.78 1.81
CA TYR A 135 3.51 -17.01 2.60
C TYR A 135 3.23 -18.25 1.73
N VAL A 136 2.21 -18.19 0.87
CA VAL A 136 1.85 -19.30 -0.02
C VAL A 136 3.01 -19.66 -0.94
N ILE A 137 3.66 -18.68 -1.57
CA ILE A 137 4.83 -18.92 -2.42
C ILE A 137 5.93 -19.64 -1.65
N ALA A 138 6.25 -19.21 -0.44
CA ALA A 138 7.27 -19.84 0.39
C ALA A 138 6.93 -21.32 0.71
N LYS A 139 5.63 -21.63 0.85
CA LYS A 139 5.17 -22.99 1.19
C LYS A 139 4.97 -23.89 -0.02
N THR A 140 4.52 -23.35 -1.15
CA THR A 140 4.11 -24.16 -2.32
C THR A 140 5.04 -24.03 -3.51
N GLY A 141 5.92 -23.03 -3.52
CA GLY A 141 6.80 -22.73 -4.64
C GLY A 141 6.15 -21.97 -5.79
N GLY A 142 4.86 -21.64 -5.72
CA GLY A 142 4.12 -21.01 -6.81
C GLY A 142 2.96 -20.14 -6.38
N PHE A 143 2.16 -19.73 -7.37
CA PHE A 143 1.00 -18.83 -7.17
C PHE A 143 -0.33 -19.59 -7.04
N ASN A 144 -0.37 -20.90 -7.21
CA ASN A 144 -1.61 -21.65 -7.18
C ASN A 144 -2.19 -21.67 -5.76
N LEU A 145 -3.46 -21.34 -5.66
CA LEU A 145 -4.22 -21.32 -4.42
C LEU A 145 -5.30 -22.40 -4.52
N ASP A 146 -5.05 -23.56 -3.93
CA ASP A 146 -5.99 -24.69 -3.97
C ASP A 146 -7.16 -24.47 -3.02
N ILE A 147 -8.34 -24.90 -3.44
CA ILE A 147 -9.59 -24.83 -2.66
C ILE A 147 -10.18 -26.25 -2.57
N PRO A 148 -9.80 -27.05 -1.56
CA PRO A 148 -10.37 -28.37 -1.33
C PRO A 148 -11.88 -28.32 -1.18
N ASP A 149 -12.58 -29.39 -1.57
CA ASP A 149 -14.04 -29.53 -1.51
C ASP A 149 -14.84 -28.47 -2.31
N SER A 150 -14.18 -27.65 -3.18
CA SER A 150 -14.84 -26.55 -3.91
C SER A 150 -16.01 -27.02 -4.75
N GLN A 151 -15.89 -28.18 -5.42
CA GLN A 151 -16.95 -28.75 -6.24
C GLN A 151 -18.12 -29.26 -5.38
N LEU A 152 -17.83 -29.92 -4.24
CA LEU A 152 -18.85 -30.34 -3.29
C LEU A 152 -19.65 -29.13 -2.77
N ILE A 153 -18.94 -28.09 -2.34
CA ILE A 153 -19.57 -26.87 -1.81
C ILE A 153 -20.43 -26.17 -2.87
N ARG A 154 -19.97 -26.12 -4.11
CA ARG A 154 -20.75 -25.57 -5.23
C ARG A 154 -22.01 -26.39 -5.51
N ASN A 155 -21.91 -27.70 -5.47
CA ASN A 155 -23.05 -28.59 -5.71
C ASN A 155 -24.11 -28.47 -4.60
N VAL A 156 -23.69 -28.36 -3.34
CA VAL A 156 -24.60 -28.25 -2.20
C VAL A 156 -25.20 -26.87 -2.06
N PHE A 157 -24.35 -25.81 -2.13
CA PHE A 157 -24.77 -24.47 -1.76
C PHE A 157 -24.99 -23.51 -2.94
N GLY A 158 -24.59 -23.87 -4.17
CA GLY A 158 -24.74 -23.01 -5.33
C GLY A 158 -24.11 -21.63 -5.15
N SER A 159 -24.89 -20.57 -5.34
CA SER A 159 -24.46 -19.17 -5.19
C SER A 159 -24.52 -18.66 -3.75
N SER A 160 -25.11 -19.41 -2.81
CA SER A 160 -25.20 -18.98 -1.41
C SER A 160 -23.86 -19.00 -0.68
N VAL A 161 -22.85 -19.65 -1.25
CA VAL A 161 -21.48 -19.71 -0.74
C VAL A 161 -20.50 -19.31 -1.82
N LEU A 162 -19.63 -18.35 -1.52
CA LEU A 162 -18.58 -17.93 -2.43
C LEU A 162 -17.31 -18.76 -2.22
N LEU A 163 -16.69 -19.09 -3.36
CA LEU A 163 -15.35 -19.66 -3.40
C LEU A 163 -14.26 -18.58 -3.52
N ASP A 164 -14.65 -17.37 -3.94
CA ASP A 164 -13.73 -16.25 -4.15
C ASP A 164 -13.59 -15.40 -2.90
N TYR A 165 -12.36 -14.94 -2.67
CA TYR A 165 -12.00 -14.00 -1.61
C TYR A 165 -11.56 -12.67 -2.23
N GLN A 166 -11.46 -11.63 -1.40
CA GLN A 166 -10.97 -10.35 -1.87
C GLN A 166 -9.55 -10.50 -2.46
N ALA A 167 -9.33 -9.92 -3.65
CA ALA A 167 -8.09 -9.99 -4.43
C ALA A 167 -7.65 -11.41 -4.85
N ILE A 168 -8.46 -12.45 -4.60
CA ILE A 168 -8.24 -13.81 -5.08
C ILE A 168 -9.43 -14.15 -5.97
N THR A 169 -9.24 -14.02 -7.26
CA THR A 169 -10.29 -14.20 -8.28
C THR A 169 -10.13 -15.51 -9.03
N LEU A 170 -11.25 -16.02 -9.53
CA LEU A 170 -11.25 -17.18 -10.42
C LEU A 170 -10.59 -16.79 -11.76
N ASP A 171 -9.53 -17.50 -12.14
CA ASP A 171 -9.08 -17.46 -13.54
C ASP A 171 -10.01 -18.35 -14.37
N PRO A 172 -10.69 -17.82 -15.41
CA PRO A 172 -11.60 -18.62 -16.22
C PRO A 172 -10.91 -19.80 -16.96
N ARG A 173 -9.57 -19.80 -17.02
CA ARG A 173 -8.76 -20.87 -17.59
C ARG A 173 -8.29 -21.91 -16.55
N ALA A 174 -8.49 -21.61 -15.26
CA ALA A 174 -8.12 -22.52 -14.17
C ALA A 174 -9.21 -23.53 -13.89
N GLU A 175 -8.82 -24.67 -13.33
CA GLU A 175 -9.75 -25.64 -12.75
C GLU A 175 -10.56 -25.00 -11.61
N ILE A 176 -11.78 -25.49 -11.34
CA ILE A 176 -12.72 -24.90 -10.37
C ILE A 176 -12.11 -24.76 -8.97
N ASP A 177 -11.27 -25.69 -8.57
CA ASP A 177 -10.65 -25.77 -7.25
C ASP A 177 -9.33 -24.98 -7.14
N ARG A 178 -8.91 -24.27 -8.20
CA ARG A 178 -7.71 -23.44 -8.21
C ARG A 178 -8.02 -21.97 -8.38
N ARG A 179 -7.23 -21.13 -7.71
CA ARG A 179 -7.34 -19.68 -7.74
C ARG A 179 -5.97 -19.06 -7.93
N PHE A 180 -5.93 -17.90 -8.56
CA PHE A 180 -4.71 -17.12 -8.74
C PHE A 180 -4.83 -15.76 -8.05
N PRO A 181 -3.73 -15.23 -7.48
CA PRO A 181 -3.69 -13.86 -6.99
C PRO A 181 -3.95 -12.86 -8.11
N ALA A 182 -4.79 -11.86 -7.85
CA ALA A 182 -5.12 -10.82 -8.82
C ALA A 182 -3.99 -9.80 -9.02
N PHE A 183 -3.16 -9.58 -7.99
CA PHE A 183 -2.14 -8.53 -7.97
C PHE A 183 -0.87 -8.90 -8.74
N PHE A 184 0.03 -7.91 -8.89
CA PHE A 184 1.38 -8.12 -9.42
C PHE A 184 2.25 -8.92 -8.46
N HIS A 185 3.11 -9.78 -8.99
CA HIS A 185 3.70 -10.87 -8.22
C HIS A 185 5.16 -10.66 -7.79
N LEU A 186 5.81 -9.55 -8.19
CA LEU A 186 7.22 -9.34 -7.81
C LEU A 186 7.37 -9.11 -6.29
N LEU A 187 6.49 -8.30 -5.66
CA LEU A 187 6.53 -8.12 -4.20
C LEU A 187 6.28 -9.43 -3.45
N PRO A 188 5.23 -10.23 -3.73
CA PRO A 188 5.05 -11.53 -3.07
C PRO A 188 6.26 -12.45 -3.15
N SER A 189 7.00 -12.43 -4.26
CA SER A 189 8.24 -13.22 -4.40
C SER A 189 9.35 -12.78 -3.44
N TYR A 190 9.48 -11.47 -3.20
CA TYR A 190 10.39 -10.96 -2.15
C TYR A 190 9.90 -11.32 -0.74
N LEU A 191 8.58 -11.25 -0.50
CA LEU A 191 8.00 -11.62 0.79
C LEU A 191 8.25 -13.10 1.11
N ALA A 192 8.22 -13.98 0.11
CA ALA A 192 8.56 -15.39 0.27
C ALA A 192 10.01 -15.59 0.70
N ILE A 193 10.96 -14.86 0.12
CA ILE A 193 12.37 -14.86 0.56
C ILE A 193 12.47 -14.43 2.03
N GLY A 194 11.80 -13.33 2.39
CA GLY A 194 11.77 -12.84 3.77
C GLY A 194 11.25 -13.90 4.74
N TYR A 195 10.19 -14.62 4.35
CA TYR A 195 9.64 -15.72 5.13
C TYR A 195 10.64 -16.88 5.32
N ASP A 196 11.30 -17.31 4.25
CA ASP A 196 12.26 -18.40 4.33
C ASP A 196 13.49 -18.06 5.15
N LEU A 197 13.86 -16.76 5.24
CA LEU A 197 14.98 -16.30 6.03
C LEU A 197 14.64 -16.17 7.53
N PHE A 198 13.52 -15.56 7.88
CA PHE A 198 13.19 -15.14 9.25
C PHE A 198 11.72 -15.37 9.64
N GLY A 199 11.01 -16.26 8.95
CA GLY A 199 9.59 -16.52 9.20
C GLY A 199 8.71 -15.31 8.93
N MET A 200 7.60 -15.22 9.66
CA MET A 200 6.64 -14.12 9.45
C MET A 200 7.22 -12.73 9.68
N TYR A 201 8.11 -12.55 10.66
CA TYR A 201 8.76 -11.25 10.90
C TYR A 201 9.68 -10.86 9.76
N GLY A 202 10.38 -11.84 9.14
CA GLY A 202 11.17 -11.61 7.93
C GLY A 202 10.30 -11.18 6.75
N LEU A 203 9.16 -11.83 6.57
CA LEU A 203 8.20 -11.46 5.53
C LEU A 203 7.69 -10.03 5.73
N LEU A 204 7.22 -9.69 6.94
CA LEU A 204 6.72 -8.35 7.27
C LEU A 204 7.81 -7.26 7.17
N GLY A 205 9.08 -7.62 7.37
CA GLY A 205 10.23 -6.72 7.35
C GLY A 205 10.84 -6.45 5.97
N VAL A 206 10.41 -7.13 4.90
CA VAL A 206 11.01 -7.00 3.55
C VAL A 206 11.07 -5.55 3.07
N ASN A 207 10.00 -4.81 3.22
CA ASN A 207 9.94 -3.41 2.76
C ASN A 207 10.90 -2.49 3.53
N SER A 208 11.31 -2.85 4.75
CA SER A 208 12.31 -2.10 5.52
C SER A 208 13.68 -2.10 4.85
N VAL A 209 14.03 -3.18 4.13
CA VAL A 209 15.27 -3.27 3.34
C VAL A 209 15.24 -2.29 2.17
N PHE A 210 14.12 -2.24 1.43
CA PHE A 210 13.95 -1.27 0.33
C PHE A 210 13.91 0.16 0.84
N GLY A 211 13.25 0.40 1.98
CA GLY A 211 13.23 1.69 2.65
C GLY A 211 14.62 2.15 3.06
N PHE A 212 15.41 1.27 3.66
CA PHE A 212 16.80 1.54 4.06
C PHE A 212 17.70 1.96 2.88
N ILE A 213 17.61 1.22 1.77
CA ILE A 213 18.37 1.57 0.56
C ILE A 213 17.88 2.86 -0.06
N SER A 214 16.57 3.10 -0.05
CA SER A 214 15.96 4.34 -0.53
C SER A 214 16.42 5.58 0.24
N VAL A 215 16.76 5.46 1.52
CA VAL A 215 17.37 6.55 2.32
C VAL A 215 18.69 6.99 1.70
N PHE A 216 19.58 6.05 1.36
CA PHE A 216 20.84 6.36 0.69
C PHE A 216 20.63 6.95 -0.70
N LEU A 217 19.74 6.33 -1.49
CA LEU A 217 19.47 6.79 -2.86
C LEU A 217 18.88 8.20 -2.88
N PHE A 218 17.92 8.50 -2.00
CA PHE A 218 17.33 9.83 -1.89
C PHE A 218 18.38 10.88 -1.51
N TYR A 219 19.24 10.56 -0.54
CA TYR A 219 20.34 11.43 -0.17
C TYR A 219 21.30 11.68 -1.35
N LEU A 220 21.73 10.62 -2.04
CA LEU A 220 22.66 10.72 -3.16
C LEU A 220 22.08 11.51 -4.34
N VAL A 221 20.80 11.33 -4.64
CA VAL A 221 20.08 12.11 -5.66
C VAL A 221 20.12 13.61 -5.33
N LEU A 222 19.79 13.97 -4.09
CA LEU A 222 19.81 15.36 -3.61
C LEU A 222 21.21 15.94 -3.55
N ARG A 223 22.18 15.17 -3.12
CA ARG A 223 23.56 15.59 -2.98
C ARG A 223 24.23 15.92 -4.31
N ARG A 224 23.75 15.29 -5.40
CA ARG A 224 24.16 15.65 -6.77
C ARG A 224 23.53 16.96 -7.27
N LEU A 225 22.43 17.38 -6.68
CA LEU A 225 21.72 18.62 -7.03
C LEU A 225 22.18 19.81 -6.19
N SER A 226 22.49 19.56 -4.90
CA SER A 226 22.73 20.61 -3.93
C SER A 226 23.84 20.24 -2.92
N ASP A 227 23.98 21.04 -1.87
CA ASP A 227 24.94 20.86 -0.80
C ASP A 227 24.48 19.87 0.29
N PRO A 228 25.35 19.44 1.21
CA PRO A 228 25.02 18.46 2.26
C PRO A 228 23.89 18.91 3.18
N LEU A 229 23.76 20.23 3.45
CA LEU A 229 22.74 20.76 4.35
C LEU A 229 21.33 20.59 3.77
N VAL A 230 21.16 20.91 2.49
CA VAL A 230 19.91 20.68 1.75
C VAL A 230 19.57 19.19 1.70
N ALA A 231 20.56 18.35 1.37
CA ALA A 231 20.37 16.92 1.27
C ALA A 231 19.99 16.28 2.62
N GLY A 232 20.69 16.67 3.70
CA GLY A 232 20.41 16.19 5.06
C GLY A 232 19.06 16.65 5.58
N ALA A 233 18.71 17.93 5.42
CA ALA A 233 17.43 18.46 5.86
C ALA A 233 16.24 17.76 5.18
N ALA A 234 16.30 17.63 3.86
CA ALA A 234 15.27 16.93 3.11
C ALA A 234 15.19 15.44 3.46
N LEU A 235 16.34 14.77 3.69
CA LEU A 235 16.38 13.36 4.10
C LEU A 235 15.68 13.12 5.43
N VAL A 236 15.90 13.99 6.43
CA VAL A 236 15.26 13.85 7.74
C VAL A 236 13.73 13.95 7.63
N LEU A 237 13.23 14.96 6.88
CA LEU A 237 11.79 15.07 6.68
C LEU A 237 11.21 13.89 5.89
N TYR A 238 11.94 13.40 4.89
CA TYR A 238 11.53 12.23 4.10
C TYR A 238 11.38 10.98 4.98
N VAL A 239 12.37 10.67 5.81
CA VAL A 239 12.39 9.46 6.64
C VAL A 239 11.30 9.50 7.72
N LEU A 240 11.14 10.65 8.39
CA LEU A 240 10.18 10.82 9.48
C LEU A 240 8.75 11.07 9.01
N ASN A 241 8.50 11.20 7.72
CA ASN A 241 7.17 11.44 7.18
C ASN A 241 6.19 10.30 7.52
N ALA A 242 5.01 10.62 8.02
CA ALA A 242 4.00 9.63 8.41
C ALA A 242 3.61 8.68 7.26
N SER A 243 3.49 9.20 6.03
CA SER A 243 3.22 8.38 4.86
C SER A 243 4.35 7.38 4.57
N GLN A 244 5.61 7.83 4.69
CA GLN A 244 6.79 7.00 4.48
C GLN A 244 6.86 5.87 5.52
N LEU A 245 6.73 6.21 6.81
CA LEU A 245 6.72 5.25 7.91
C LEU A 245 5.63 4.20 7.74
N TRP A 246 4.40 4.63 7.44
CA TRP A 246 3.26 3.73 7.30
C TRP A 246 3.42 2.76 6.12
N ASN A 247 3.84 3.26 4.95
CA ASN A 247 3.98 2.44 3.75
C ASN A 247 5.14 1.44 3.86
N ILE A 248 6.30 1.85 4.40
CA ILE A 248 7.46 0.94 4.50
C ILE A 248 7.23 -0.16 5.53
N ARG A 249 6.51 0.12 6.60
CA ARG A 249 6.19 -0.87 7.63
C ARG A 249 5.11 -1.86 7.20
N SER A 250 4.40 -1.56 6.12
CA SER A 250 3.34 -2.41 5.57
C SER A 250 3.84 -3.26 4.41
N THR A 251 3.25 -4.42 4.20
CA THR A 251 3.53 -5.31 3.05
C THR A 251 2.86 -4.79 1.78
N LEU A 252 3.28 -3.61 1.35
CA LEU A 252 2.75 -2.88 0.19
C LEU A 252 3.80 -2.76 -0.92
N SER A 253 3.36 -2.60 -2.15
CA SER A 253 4.24 -2.58 -3.33
C SER A 253 4.91 -1.22 -3.60
N GLU A 254 4.46 -0.18 -2.93
CA GLU A 254 4.95 1.18 -3.07
C GLU A 254 6.44 1.36 -2.72
N PRO A 255 6.98 0.76 -1.64
CA PRO A 255 8.40 0.90 -1.29
C PRO A 255 9.36 0.37 -2.36
N ILE A 256 9.03 -0.75 -3.02
CA ILE A 256 9.85 -1.28 -4.12
C ILE A 256 9.78 -0.34 -5.32
N SER A 257 8.59 0.20 -5.66
CA SER A 257 8.44 1.17 -6.76
C SER A 257 9.23 2.46 -6.50
N GLN A 258 9.23 2.95 -5.25
CA GLN A 258 10.01 4.11 -4.82
C GLN A 258 11.52 3.83 -4.95
N PHE A 259 11.98 2.67 -4.48
CA PHE A 259 13.37 2.22 -4.61
C PHE A 259 13.82 2.19 -6.08
N LEU A 260 13.04 1.57 -6.97
CA LEU A 260 13.35 1.48 -8.41
C LEU A 260 13.46 2.86 -9.06
N LEU A 261 12.54 3.76 -8.73
CA LEU A 261 12.53 5.13 -9.27
C LEU A 261 13.73 5.94 -8.76
N LEU A 262 14.06 5.87 -7.46
CA LEU A 262 15.22 6.57 -6.89
C LEU A 262 16.55 6.01 -7.43
N LEU A 263 16.66 4.69 -7.58
CA LEU A 263 17.83 4.06 -8.20
C LEU A 263 17.99 4.52 -9.65
N THR A 264 16.92 4.52 -10.43
CA THR A 264 16.91 5.03 -11.81
C THR A 264 17.33 6.50 -11.86
N ALA A 265 16.77 7.34 -11.00
CA ALA A 265 17.11 8.77 -10.93
C ALA A 265 18.59 8.98 -10.60
N TYR A 266 19.13 8.26 -9.62
CA TYR A 266 20.53 8.31 -9.24
C TYR A 266 21.46 7.87 -10.37
N LEU A 267 21.14 6.75 -11.03
CA LEU A 267 21.94 6.23 -12.15
C LEU A 267 21.88 7.17 -13.38
N LEU A 268 20.70 7.70 -13.73
CA LEU A 268 20.58 8.67 -14.81
C LEU A 268 21.38 9.95 -14.53
N GLN A 269 21.34 10.48 -13.31
CA GLN A 269 22.17 11.62 -12.93
C GLN A 269 23.66 11.32 -13.06
N THR A 270 24.06 10.09 -12.72
CA THR A 270 25.45 9.64 -12.75
C THR A 270 25.94 9.47 -14.19
N PHE A 271 25.18 8.75 -15.00
CA PHE A 271 25.57 8.37 -16.35
C PHE A 271 24.97 9.23 -17.47
N PHE A 272 24.42 10.39 -17.13
CA PHE A 272 23.76 11.29 -18.08
C PHE A 272 24.63 11.63 -19.31
N LYS A 273 25.93 11.75 -19.13
CA LYS A 273 26.90 12.10 -20.17
C LYS A 273 27.57 10.88 -20.84
N THR A 274 27.23 9.67 -20.42
CA THR A 274 27.83 8.47 -21.00
C THR A 274 27.52 8.39 -22.51
N LYS A 275 28.45 7.83 -23.29
CA LYS A 275 28.18 7.45 -24.67
C LYS A 275 27.79 5.97 -24.80
N ASN A 276 27.78 5.25 -23.70
CA ASN A 276 27.50 3.82 -23.67
C ASN A 276 26.00 3.54 -23.64
N GLY A 277 25.43 3.12 -24.78
CA GLY A 277 24.01 2.77 -24.90
C GLY A 277 23.59 1.60 -24.02
N PHE A 278 24.50 0.64 -23.76
CA PHE A 278 24.20 -0.51 -22.88
C PHE A 278 23.89 -0.07 -21.44
N ILE A 279 24.66 0.88 -20.90
CA ILE A 279 24.38 1.43 -19.56
C ILE A 279 23.01 2.10 -19.54
N MET A 280 22.68 2.88 -20.57
CA MET A 280 21.39 3.56 -20.66
C MET A 280 20.24 2.56 -20.80
N SER A 281 20.43 1.48 -21.57
CA SER A 281 19.46 0.40 -21.68
C SER A 281 19.27 -0.33 -20.34
N ALA A 282 20.33 -0.61 -19.60
CA ALA A 282 20.25 -1.23 -18.28
C ALA A 282 19.46 -0.35 -17.29
N ILE A 283 19.68 0.97 -17.32
CA ILE A 283 18.93 1.91 -16.47
C ILE A 283 17.44 1.95 -16.87
N GLY A 284 17.12 1.91 -18.17
CA GLY A 284 15.76 1.83 -18.67
C GLY A 284 15.06 0.54 -18.25
N ALA A 285 15.77 -0.59 -18.31
CA ALA A 285 15.25 -1.88 -17.83
C ALA A 285 14.92 -1.85 -16.32
N ILE A 286 15.78 -1.23 -15.49
CA ILE A 286 15.53 -1.07 -14.05
C ILE A 286 14.22 -0.31 -13.80
N LEU A 287 13.97 0.78 -14.52
CA LEU A 287 12.70 1.49 -14.40
C LEU A 287 11.52 0.62 -14.86
N GLY A 288 11.69 -0.15 -15.94
CA GLY A 288 10.66 -1.05 -16.49
C GLY A 288 10.24 -2.14 -15.52
N ILE A 289 11.13 -2.60 -14.63
CA ILE A 289 10.79 -3.57 -13.57
C ILE A 289 9.65 -3.05 -12.67
N SER A 290 9.49 -1.72 -12.54
CA SER A 290 8.36 -1.16 -11.78
C SER A 290 7.00 -1.61 -12.29
N CYS A 291 6.87 -1.95 -13.59
CA CYS A 291 5.66 -2.48 -14.20
C CYS A 291 5.36 -3.93 -13.78
N LEU A 292 6.34 -4.69 -13.26
CA LEU A 292 6.14 -5.99 -12.62
C LEU A 292 5.72 -5.86 -11.14
N VAL A 293 5.86 -4.68 -10.57
CA VAL A 293 5.48 -4.39 -9.19
C VAL A 293 4.06 -3.82 -9.12
N ARG A 294 3.74 -2.88 -10.04
CA ARG A 294 2.48 -2.11 -10.01
C ARG A 294 2.06 -1.64 -11.40
N ILE A 295 0.75 -1.58 -11.60
CA ILE A 295 0.17 -0.97 -12.82
C ILE A 295 0.57 0.50 -12.98
N ASP A 296 0.81 1.23 -11.88
CA ASP A 296 1.22 2.64 -11.91
C ASP A 296 2.58 2.85 -12.61
N GLY A 297 3.43 1.83 -12.75
CA GLY A 297 4.68 1.90 -13.52
C GLY A 297 4.47 2.31 -14.98
N PHE A 298 3.33 1.96 -15.56
CA PHE A 298 2.98 2.36 -16.94
C PHE A 298 2.62 3.85 -17.06
N THR A 299 2.33 4.56 -15.96
CA THR A 299 2.07 6.01 -15.99
C THR A 299 3.31 6.85 -16.24
N TYR A 300 4.50 6.25 -16.27
CA TYR A 300 5.72 6.98 -16.56
C TYR A 300 5.87 7.36 -18.04
N PHE A 301 5.15 6.70 -18.97
CA PHE A 301 5.25 6.97 -20.41
C PHE A 301 5.04 8.46 -20.79
N PRO A 302 3.96 9.13 -20.40
CA PRO A 302 3.76 10.54 -20.77
C PRO A 302 4.81 11.45 -20.15
N ALA A 303 5.30 11.17 -18.95
CA ALA A 303 6.39 11.95 -18.34
C ALA A 303 7.70 11.79 -19.13
N LEU A 304 8.01 10.57 -19.58
CA LEU A 304 9.19 10.30 -20.41
C LEU A 304 9.08 10.93 -21.80
N ALA A 305 7.88 10.96 -22.38
CA ALA A 305 7.62 11.65 -23.64
C ALA A 305 7.84 13.17 -23.49
N LEU A 306 7.34 13.80 -22.44
CA LEU A 306 7.62 15.21 -22.15
C LEU A 306 9.11 15.47 -21.89
N TYR A 307 9.78 14.55 -21.22
CA TYR A 307 11.22 14.62 -21.00
C TYR A 307 12.00 14.51 -22.31
N SER A 308 11.56 13.68 -23.27
CA SER A 308 12.19 13.60 -24.59
C SER A 308 12.07 14.89 -25.39
N VAL A 309 10.88 15.50 -25.43
CA VAL A 309 10.67 16.83 -26.02
C VAL A 309 11.65 17.87 -25.42
N TYR A 310 11.74 17.89 -24.10
CA TYR A 310 12.67 18.78 -23.40
C TYR A 310 14.13 18.53 -23.81
N LEU A 311 14.56 17.27 -23.93
CA LEU A 311 15.92 16.93 -24.36
C LEU A 311 16.18 17.36 -25.79
N VAL A 312 15.22 17.16 -26.70
CA VAL A 312 15.32 17.61 -28.11
C VAL A 312 15.51 19.12 -28.17
N LEU A 313 14.77 19.89 -27.39
CA LEU A 313 14.83 21.34 -27.38
C LEU A 313 16.05 21.92 -26.66
N VAL A 314 16.49 21.32 -25.56
CA VAL A 314 17.53 21.92 -24.70
C VAL A 314 18.90 21.26 -24.85
N SER A 315 18.94 19.95 -25.13
CA SER A 315 20.18 19.18 -25.12
C SER A 315 20.15 17.97 -26.07
N PRO A 316 19.99 18.17 -27.41
CA PRO A 316 19.74 17.11 -28.40
C PRO A 316 20.82 16.03 -28.44
N LYS A 317 22.05 16.36 -28.07
CA LYS A 317 23.16 15.41 -28.02
C LYS A 317 22.94 14.25 -27.05
N TYR A 318 22.02 14.38 -26.08
CA TYR A 318 21.69 13.32 -25.13
C TYR A 318 20.45 12.53 -25.54
N PHE A 319 19.74 12.93 -26.60
CA PHE A 319 18.54 12.25 -27.07
C PHE A 319 18.80 10.80 -27.49
N ARG A 320 19.95 10.52 -28.15
CA ARG A 320 20.34 9.15 -28.50
C ARG A 320 20.46 8.25 -27.26
N ASN A 321 21.03 8.76 -26.18
CA ASN A 321 21.14 8.02 -24.91
C ASN A 321 19.78 7.75 -24.30
N PHE A 322 18.93 8.80 -24.34
CA PHE A 322 17.54 8.65 -23.89
C PHE A 322 16.78 7.62 -24.72
N LEU A 323 17.02 7.53 -26.02
CA LEU A 323 16.37 6.53 -26.88
C LEU A 323 16.72 5.10 -26.44
N PHE A 324 17.98 4.79 -26.15
CA PHE A 324 18.36 3.47 -25.59
C PHE A 324 17.66 3.18 -24.26
N PHE A 325 17.60 4.16 -23.38
CA PHE A 325 16.87 4.08 -22.11
C PHE A 325 15.38 3.81 -22.35
N PHE A 326 14.74 4.60 -23.21
CA PHE A 326 13.30 4.53 -23.49
C PHE A 326 12.90 3.20 -24.15
N LEU A 327 13.67 2.74 -25.13
CA LEU A 327 13.42 1.46 -25.80
C LEU A 327 13.51 0.28 -24.83
N SER A 328 14.53 0.27 -23.98
CA SER A 328 14.68 -0.78 -22.99
C SER A 328 13.60 -0.74 -21.91
N PHE A 329 13.21 0.44 -21.44
CA PHE A 329 12.07 0.64 -20.56
C PHE A 329 10.80 0.08 -21.21
N SER A 330 10.49 0.49 -22.45
CA SER A 330 9.31 0.04 -23.21
C SER A 330 9.28 -1.47 -23.42
N PHE A 331 10.45 -2.09 -23.69
CA PHE A 331 10.57 -3.53 -23.87
C PHE A 331 10.22 -4.30 -22.59
N VAL A 332 10.75 -3.87 -21.43
CA VAL A 332 10.43 -4.51 -20.14
C VAL A 332 8.97 -4.29 -19.76
N CYS A 333 8.41 -3.08 -20.02
CA CYS A 333 6.99 -2.82 -19.84
C CYS A 333 6.12 -3.73 -20.71
N PHE A 334 6.52 -3.98 -21.96
CA PHE A 334 5.81 -4.90 -22.85
C PHE A 334 5.81 -6.34 -22.30
N ILE A 335 6.95 -6.83 -21.81
CA ILE A 335 7.04 -8.13 -21.14
C ILE A 335 6.13 -8.16 -19.91
N ALA A 336 6.14 -7.10 -19.08
CA ALA A 336 5.29 -7.00 -17.90
C ALA A 336 3.80 -7.00 -18.26
N ALA A 337 3.41 -6.36 -19.35
CA ALA A 337 2.03 -6.35 -19.86
C ALA A 337 1.59 -7.75 -20.30
N ILE A 338 2.43 -8.47 -21.07
CA ILE A 338 2.16 -9.87 -21.47
C ILE A 338 2.02 -10.75 -20.23
N TYR A 339 2.96 -10.64 -19.29
CA TYR A 339 2.90 -11.41 -18.05
C TYR A 339 1.60 -11.16 -17.28
N SER A 340 1.21 -9.87 -17.12
CA SER A 340 -0.01 -9.51 -16.41
C SER A 340 -1.27 -10.03 -17.12
N TYR A 341 -1.32 -9.97 -18.44
CA TYR A 341 -2.39 -10.55 -19.23
C TYR A 341 -2.48 -12.08 -19.05
N CYS A 342 -1.34 -12.77 -19.01
CA CYS A 342 -1.28 -14.23 -18.86
C CYS A 342 -1.56 -14.70 -17.42
N ARG A 343 -1.22 -13.93 -16.38
CA ARG A 343 -1.24 -14.39 -14.98
C ARG A 343 -2.18 -13.62 -14.05
N SER A 344 -2.67 -12.46 -14.47
CA SER A 344 -3.54 -11.59 -13.68
C SER A 344 -4.71 -11.05 -14.52
N LEU A 345 -5.26 -11.88 -15.43
CA LEU A 345 -6.29 -11.47 -16.39
C LEU A 345 -7.47 -10.78 -15.72
N MET A 346 -8.01 -11.37 -14.67
CA MET A 346 -9.16 -10.82 -13.95
C MET A 346 -8.87 -9.43 -13.34
N TYR A 347 -7.64 -9.17 -12.91
CA TYR A 347 -7.23 -7.85 -12.45
C TYR A 347 -7.17 -6.85 -13.60
N VAL A 348 -6.65 -7.26 -14.75
CA VAL A 348 -6.61 -6.46 -15.99
C VAL A 348 -8.02 -6.11 -16.45
N GLU A 349 -8.92 -7.07 -16.45
CA GLU A 349 -10.34 -6.87 -16.84
C GLU A 349 -11.07 -5.95 -15.85
N ALA A 350 -10.90 -6.16 -14.55
CA ALA A 350 -11.48 -5.28 -13.53
C ALA A 350 -11.05 -3.81 -13.65
N HIS A 351 -9.86 -3.57 -14.24
CA HIS A 351 -9.31 -2.22 -14.48
C HIS A 351 -9.26 -1.85 -15.96
N TRP A 352 -10.07 -2.47 -16.81
CA TRP A 352 -9.95 -2.39 -18.27
C TRP A 352 -9.98 -0.98 -18.84
N LEU A 353 -10.81 -0.10 -18.28
CA LEU A 353 -10.83 1.30 -18.71
C LEU A 353 -9.48 1.99 -18.45
N TYR A 354 -8.89 1.77 -17.30
CA TYR A 354 -7.56 2.31 -16.95
C TYR A 354 -6.48 1.72 -17.85
N VAL A 355 -6.54 0.42 -18.12
CA VAL A 355 -5.62 -0.27 -19.04
C VAL A 355 -5.70 0.31 -20.45
N LYS A 356 -6.89 0.60 -20.96
CA LYS A 356 -7.06 1.29 -22.26
C LYS A 356 -6.35 2.65 -22.30
N LEU A 357 -6.51 3.46 -21.25
CA LEU A 357 -5.84 4.75 -21.16
C LEU A 357 -4.31 4.61 -21.11
N LEU A 358 -3.80 3.59 -20.44
CA LEU A 358 -2.36 3.30 -20.40
C LEU A 358 -1.84 2.84 -21.77
N ILE A 359 -2.59 2.03 -22.52
CA ILE A 359 -2.23 1.63 -23.88
C ILE A 359 -2.20 2.84 -24.81
N ILE A 360 -3.20 3.72 -24.78
CA ILE A 360 -3.24 4.95 -25.56
C ILE A 360 -2.03 5.83 -25.21
N SER A 361 -1.74 6.01 -23.92
CA SER A 361 -0.59 6.77 -23.43
C SER A 361 0.74 6.17 -23.91
N PHE A 362 0.86 4.85 -23.89
CA PHE A 362 2.02 4.13 -24.41
C PHE A 362 2.21 4.40 -25.91
N CYS A 363 1.18 4.15 -26.75
CA CYS A 363 1.24 4.33 -28.19
C CYS A 363 1.57 5.78 -28.56
N PHE A 364 0.91 6.75 -27.89
CA PHE A 364 1.20 8.18 -28.09
C PHE A 364 2.65 8.52 -27.72
N SER A 365 3.14 8.06 -26.58
CA SER A 365 4.52 8.35 -26.13
C SER A 365 5.56 7.74 -27.05
N VAL A 366 5.34 6.52 -27.49
CA VAL A 366 6.23 5.85 -28.48
C VAL A 366 6.22 6.60 -29.80
N GLY A 367 5.03 6.91 -30.33
CA GLY A 367 4.87 7.69 -31.57
C GLY A 367 5.57 9.04 -31.48
N LEU A 368 5.43 9.78 -30.37
CA LEU A 368 6.08 11.07 -30.14
C LEU A 368 7.60 10.94 -30.14
N VAL A 369 8.18 10.00 -29.39
CA VAL A 369 9.63 9.80 -29.31
C VAL A 369 10.22 9.42 -30.67
N PHE A 370 9.52 8.59 -31.47
CA PHE A 370 9.99 8.27 -32.82
C PHE A 370 9.86 9.44 -33.80
N SER A 371 8.78 10.24 -33.72
CA SER A 371 8.66 11.46 -34.52
C SER A 371 9.76 12.46 -34.20
N GLU A 372 10.12 12.64 -32.94
CA GLU A 372 11.25 13.49 -32.51
C GLU A 372 12.57 13.01 -33.08
N ALA A 373 12.81 11.70 -33.13
CA ALA A 373 14.00 11.13 -33.74
C ALA A 373 14.07 11.43 -35.24
N THR A 374 12.92 11.47 -35.93
CA THR A 374 12.80 11.84 -37.34
C THR A 374 13.01 13.34 -37.55
N VAL A 375 12.36 14.17 -36.76
CA VAL A 375 12.47 15.66 -36.82
C VAL A 375 13.92 16.11 -36.58
N LEU A 376 14.65 15.48 -35.66
CA LEU A 376 16.08 15.77 -35.44
C LEU A 376 16.95 15.50 -36.68
N LYS A 377 16.52 14.55 -37.54
CA LYS A 377 17.26 14.23 -38.78
C LYS A 377 16.85 15.09 -39.96
N VAL A 378 15.53 15.36 -40.10
CA VAL A 378 14.95 15.99 -41.28
C VAL A 378 14.99 17.54 -41.23
N THR A 379 14.75 18.10 -40.02
CA THR A 379 14.61 19.56 -39.86
C THR A 379 15.55 20.13 -38.77
N PRO A 380 16.87 19.92 -38.86
CA PRO A 380 17.81 20.39 -37.83
C PRO A 380 17.86 21.91 -37.72
N THR A 381 17.67 22.65 -38.83
CA THR A 381 17.69 24.12 -38.90
C THR A 381 16.52 24.73 -38.12
N ILE A 382 15.31 24.27 -38.34
CA ILE A 382 14.10 24.73 -37.63
C ILE A 382 14.27 24.55 -36.13
N LEU A 383 14.79 23.39 -35.70
CA LEU A 383 15.06 23.13 -34.30
C LEU A 383 16.12 24.05 -33.70
N GLU A 384 17.14 24.44 -34.49
CA GLU A 384 18.16 25.37 -34.03
C GLU A 384 17.59 26.77 -33.85
N ASP A 385 16.80 27.25 -34.80
CA ASP A 385 16.09 28.52 -34.69
C ASP A 385 15.19 28.58 -33.47
N LEU A 386 14.42 27.48 -33.19
CA LEU A 386 13.59 27.36 -32.01
C LEU A 386 14.42 27.40 -30.72
N ARG A 387 15.57 26.74 -30.69
CA ARG A 387 16.50 26.77 -29.53
C ARG A 387 17.06 28.17 -29.27
N VAL A 388 17.46 28.87 -30.34
CA VAL A 388 17.91 30.27 -30.25
C VAL A 388 16.80 31.16 -29.70
N TRP A 389 15.56 30.99 -30.19
CA TRP A 389 14.38 31.71 -29.69
C TRP A 389 14.13 31.44 -28.21
N LEU A 390 14.10 30.15 -27.79
CA LEU A 390 13.93 29.74 -26.39
C LEU A 390 15.03 30.33 -25.48
N LYS A 391 16.26 30.35 -25.94
CA LYS A 391 17.41 30.96 -25.23
C LYS A 391 17.23 32.46 -25.05
N ASN A 392 16.79 33.16 -26.09
CA ASN A 392 16.58 34.62 -26.09
C ASN A 392 15.39 34.99 -25.17
N LYS A 393 14.30 34.16 -25.15
CA LYS A 393 13.11 34.38 -24.34
C LYS A 393 13.18 33.74 -22.95
N LYS A 394 14.35 33.28 -22.51
CA LYS A 394 14.54 32.57 -21.25
C LYS A 394 13.97 33.27 -20.01
N LYS A 395 14.11 34.62 -19.92
CA LYS A 395 13.56 35.41 -18.80
C LYS A 395 12.03 35.37 -18.78
N THR A 396 11.40 35.58 -19.95
CA THR A 396 9.96 35.52 -20.12
C THR A 396 9.41 34.11 -19.80
N LEU A 397 10.08 33.06 -20.32
CA LEU A 397 9.69 31.67 -20.06
C LEU A 397 9.74 31.31 -18.57
N ARG A 398 10.71 31.84 -17.81
CA ARG A 398 10.77 31.66 -16.35
C ARG A 398 9.55 32.27 -15.66
N ILE A 399 9.18 33.51 -16.02
CA ILE A 399 8.02 34.18 -15.45
C ILE A 399 6.74 33.40 -15.78
N ILE A 400 6.59 32.98 -17.04
CA ILE A 400 5.46 32.13 -17.47
C ILE A 400 5.43 30.84 -16.68
N THR A 401 6.56 30.16 -16.46
CA THR A 401 6.65 28.94 -15.67
C THR A 401 6.19 29.17 -14.22
N TYR A 402 6.60 30.27 -13.58
CA TYR A 402 6.16 30.61 -12.23
C TYR A 402 4.65 30.81 -12.16
N ILE A 403 4.09 31.61 -13.08
CA ILE A 403 2.65 31.85 -13.16
C ILE A 403 1.90 30.55 -13.41
N LEU A 404 2.35 29.74 -14.35
CA LEU A 404 1.72 28.47 -14.72
C LEU A 404 1.66 27.49 -13.52
N ILE A 405 2.74 27.37 -12.74
CA ILE A 405 2.79 26.47 -11.57
C ILE A 405 1.82 26.92 -10.49
N VAL A 406 1.85 28.22 -10.15
CA VAL A 406 0.97 28.78 -9.14
C VAL A 406 -0.50 28.66 -9.59
N SER A 407 -0.76 28.99 -10.88
CA SER A 407 -2.10 28.85 -11.46
C SER A 407 -2.57 27.40 -11.49
N LEU A 408 -1.70 26.45 -11.82
CA LEU A 408 -2.06 25.03 -11.89
C LEU A 408 -2.40 24.47 -10.49
N ILE A 409 -1.64 24.82 -9.46
CA ILE A 409 -1.95 24.45 -8.08
C ILE A 409 -3.27 25.06 -7.64
N GLY A 410 -3.47 26.35 -7.89
CA GLY A 410 -4.72 27.07 -7.61
C GLY A 410 -5.92 26.46 -8.36
N LEU A 411 -5.72 26.13 -9.64
CA LEU A 411 -6.74 25.52 -10.49
C LEU A 411 -7.14 24.14 -9.96
N VAL A 412 -6.17 23.30 -9.64
CA VAL A 412 -6.44 21.96 -9.05
C VAL A 412 -7.18 22.10 -7.73
N TYR A 413 -6.84 23.10 -6.90
CA TYR A 413 -7.54 23.36 -5.65
C TYR A 413 -8.99 23.82 -5.86
N LEU A 414 -9.23 24.76 -6.79
CA LEU A 414 -10.54 25.41 -6.98
C LEU A 414 -11.49 24.59 -7.86
N ILE A 415 -10.99 24.00 -8.95
CA ILE A 415 -11.85 23.39 -10.01
C ILE A 415 -12.05 21.90 -9.78
N ARG A 416 -11.22 21.26 -8.96
CA ARG A 416 -11.21 19.81 -8.81
C ARG A 416 -12.59 19.22 -8.51
N SER A 417 -13.33 19.78 -7.58
CA SER A 417 -14.67 19.26 -7.21
C SER A 417 -15.63 19.25 -8.42
N ASN A 418 -15.65 20.33 -9.19
CA ASN A 418 -16.52 20.46 -10.36
C ASN A 418 -16.05 19.54 -11.50
N PHE A 419 -14.74 19.50 -11.76
CA PHE A 419 -14.15 18.66 -12.83
C PHE A 419 -14.35 17.17 -12.55
N VAL A 420 -14.08 16.71 -11.32
CA VAL A 420 -14.26 15.30 -10.93
C VAL A 420 -15.73 14.91 -10.92
N ASN A 421 -16.65 15.84 -10.59
CA ASN A 421 -18.08 15.59 -10.66
C ASN A 421 -18.57 15.40 -12.11
N GLN A 422 -18.04 16.14 -13.07
CA GLN A 422 -18.36 15.97 -14.50
C GLN A 422 -17.78 14.65 -15.07
N LEU A 423 -16.64 14.19 -14.57
CA LEU A 423 -16.04 12.91 -14.91
C LEU A 423 -16.55 11.76 -14.03
N SER A 424 -17.80 11.84 -13.57
CA SER A 424 -18.38 10.96 -12.54
C SER A 424 -18.28 9.46 -12.83
N ASN A 425 -18.21 9.06 -14.10
CA ASN A 425 -18.06 7.66 -14.50
C ASN A 425 -16.64 7.11 -14.28
N PHE A 426 -15.66 7.96 -13.99
CA PHE A 426 -14.25 7.62 -13.84
C PHE A 426 -13.72 7.76 -12.41
N ALA A 427 -14.43 8.49 -11.55
CA ALA A 427 -14.00 8.76 -10.18
C ALA A 427 -14.75 7.90 -9.16
N ASN A 428 -14.05 7.42 -8.13
CA ASN A 428 -14.72 6.81 -6.98
C ASN A 428 -15.66 7.85 -6.34
N PRO A 429 -16.97 7.54 -6.13
CA PRO A 429 -17.91 8.45 -5.50
C PRO A 429 -17.41 9.08 -4.20
N ALA A 430 -16.70 8.32 -3.37
CA ALA A 430 -16.09 8.81 -2.13
C ALA A 430 -15.01 9.88 -2.37
N ASN A 431 -14.45 10.00 -3.57
CA ASN A 431 -13.44 11.01 -3.89
C ASN A 431 -14.01 12.37 -4.31
N LYS A 432 -15.31 12.47 -4.55
CA LYS A 432 -15.93 13.70 -5.09
C LYS A 432 -15.81 14.87 -4.14
N GLU A 433 -16.00 14.64 -2.85
CA GLU A 433 -16.11 15.70 -1.84
C GLU A 433 -14.75 16.09 -1.20
N ILE A 434 -13.67 15.32 -1.47
CA ILE A 434 -12.39 15.49 -0.79
C ILE A 434 -11.48 16.43 -1.56
N ASN A 435 -10.92 17.41 -0.88
CA ASN A 435 -9.84 18.22 -1.44
C ASN A 435 -8.48 17.57 -1.17
N PHE A 436 -7.97 16.82 -2.16
CA PHE A 436 -6.69 16.13 -2.05
C PHE A 436 -5.47 17.05 -1.94
N VAL A 437 -5.58 18.30 -2.37
CA VAL A 437 -4.52 19.29 -2.14
C VAL A 437 -4.41 19.60 -0.64
N SER A 438 -5.54 19.81 0.02
CA SER A 438 -5.56 20.00 1.47
C SER A 438 -5.08 18.78 2.23
N ALA A 439 -5.50 17.57 1.80
CA ALA A 439 -5.07 16.32 2.39
C ALA A 439 -3.56 16.05 2.19
N PHE A 440 -3.00 16.45 1.07
CA PHE A 440 -1.55 16.36 0.81
C PHE A 440 -0.74 17.20 1.80
N PHE A 441 -1.26 18.38 2.18
CA PHE A 441 -0.62 19.24 3.17
C PHE A 441 -0.65 18.68 4.60
N TRP A 442 -1.39 17.63 4.89
CA TRP A 442 -1.24 16.91 6.16
C TRP A 442 0.09 16.17 6.28
N TYR A 443 0.76 15.89 5.14
CA TYR A 443 2.03 15.15 5.06
C TYR A 443 3.21 16.04 4.69
N VAL A 444 2.99 17.12 3.95
CA VAL A 444 4.02 18.07 3.56
C VAL A 444 3.60 19.46 4.02
N PRO A 445 4.41 20.16 4.84
CA PRO A 445 4.08 21.50 5.30
C PRO A 445 3.78 22.45 4.13
N PHE A 446 2.61 23.10 4.13
CA PHE A 446 2.17 23.93 3.00
C PHE A 446 3.13 25.10 2.71
N TRP A 447 3.79 25.67 3.73
CA TRP A 447 4.73 26.78 3.55
C TRP A 447 5.99 26.37 2.80
N LEU A 448 6.34 25.10 2.79
CA LEU A 448 7.45 24.59 1.98
C LEU A 448 7.11 24.59 0.48
N PHE A 449 5.83 24.50 0.13
CA PHE A 449 5.37 24.55 -1.26
C PHE A 449 5.62 25.89 -1.94
N PHE A 450 5.73 26.99 -1.21
CA PHE A 450 6.06 28.30 -1.77
C PHE A 450 7.41 28.32 -2.50
N PHE A 451 8.29 27.38 -2.22
CA PHE A 451 9.59 27.26 -2.86
C PHE A 451 9.62 26.38 -4.12
N LEU A 452 8.52 25.67 -4.44
CA LEU A 452 8.41 24.83 -5.64
C LEU A 452 8.76 25.56 -6.95
N PRO A 453 8.25 26.77 -7.23
CA PRO A 453 8.54 27.47 -8.48
C PRO A 453 10.04 27.69 -8.71
N PHE A 454 10.81 27.97 -7.66
CA PHE A 454 12.27 28.14 -7.75
C PHE A 454 13.00 26.83 -8.01
N ALA A 455 12.48 25.69 -7.53
CA ALA A 455 13.02 24.39 -7.89
C ALA A 455 12.73 24.04 -9.35
N PHE A 456 11.58 24.40 -9.88
CA PHE A 456 11.21 24.19 -11.27
C PHE A 456 12.12 25.02 -12.20
N ASP A 457 12.41 26.29 -11.82
CA ASP A 457 13.45 27.08 -12.52
C ASP A 457 14.81 26.37 -12.54
N PHE A 458 15.19 25.77 -11.42
CA PHE A 458 16.45 25.01 -11.34
C PHE A 458 16.48 23.86 -12.34
N PHE A 459 15.43 23.03 -12.41
CA PHE A 459 15.38 21.87 -13.28
C PHE A 459 15.30 22.22 -14.76
N LEU A 460 14.53 23.24 -15.12
CA LEU A 460 14.28 23.59 -16.52
C LEU A 460 15.37 24.49 -17.12
N PHE A 461 15.95 25.40 -16.33
CA PHE A 461 16.77 26.46 -16.88
C PHE A 461 18.25 26.47 -16.42
N ARG A 462 18.64 25.63 -15.43
CA ARG A 462 20.04 25.58 -14.98
C ARG A 462 20.74 24.32 -15.48
N ARG A 463 22.02 24.46 -15.88
CA ARG A 463 22.81 23.32 -16.42
C ARG A 463 22.88 22.10 -15.51
N ARG A 464 22.89 22.28 -14.17
CA ARG A 464 22.86 21.18 -13.21
C ARG A 464 21.49 20.49 -13.20
N GLY A 465 20.41 21.21 -13.42
CA GLY A 465 19.04 20.69 -13.46
C GLY A 465 18.78 19.75 -14.63
N ILE A 466 19.38 19.99 -15.80
CA ILE A 466 19.18 19.17 -17.02
C ILE A 466 19.47 17.68 -16.75
N ARG A 467 20.50 17.37 -15.94
CA ARG A 467 20.83 15.97 -15.60
C ARG A 467 19.77 15.26 -14.75
N SER A 468 18.90 16.02 -14.12
CA SER A 468 17.88 15.56 -13.20
C SER A 468 16.48 15.89 -13.67
N SER A 469 16.32 16.42 -14.89
CA SER A 469 15.01 16.74 -15.47
C SER A 469 14.11 15.52 -15.60
N PHE A 470 14.67 14.32 -15.73
CA PHE A 470 13.92 13.08 -15.62
C PHE A 470 13.06 13.03 -14.35
N LEU A 471 13.68 13.29 -13.19
CA LEU A 471 12.98 13.29 -11.91
C LEU A 471 11.93 14.40 -11.83
N PHE A 472 12.23 15.55 -12.46
CA PHE A 472 11.30 16.67 -12.56
C PHE A 472 10.04 16.28 -13.34
N PHE A 473 10.18 15.70 -14.53
CA PHE A 473 9.01 15.36 -15.36
C PHE A 473 8.15 14.26 -14.72
N ILE A 474 8.76 13.20 -14.18
CA ILE A 474 8.01 12.14 -13.49
C ILE A 474 7.39 12.69 -12.20
N GLY A 475 8.16 13.37 -11.37
CA GLY A 475 7.69 13.89 -10.09
C GLY A 475 6.58 14.92 -10.25
N SER A 476 6.69 15.85 -11.18
CA SER A 476 5.65 16.85 -11.43
C SER A 476 4.39 16.22 -12.00
N LEU A 477 4.50 15.35 -13.01
CA LEU A 477 3.33 14.70 -13.59
C LEU A 477 2.54 13.91 -12.55
N LEU A 478 3.21 13.06 -11.77
CA LEU A 478 2.54 12.25 -10.76
C LEU A 478 2.04 13.08 -9.58
N LEU A 479 2.76 14.15 -9.19
CA LEU A 479 2.26 15.06 -8.18
C LEU A 479 0.93 15.68 -8.60
N PHE A 480 0.86 16.28 -9.78
CA PHE A 480 -0.37 16.92 -10.27
C PHE A 480 -1.48 15.90 -10.54
N LEU A 481 -1.18 14.75 -11.15
CA LEU A 481 -2.15 13.69 -11.41
C LEU A 481 -2.81 13.22 -10.12
N TYR A 482 -2.03 12.97 -9.08
CA TYR A 482 -2.55 12.45 -7.80
C TYR A 482 -3.09 13.53 -6.86
N LEU A 483 -2.77 14.79 -7.07
CA LEU A 483 -3.50 15.90 -6.44
C LEU A 483 -4.87 16.10 -7.08
N LEU A 484 -5.00 15.81 -8.37
CA LEU A 484 -6.28 15.86 -9.07
C LEU A 484 -7.17 14.67 -8.68
N ASP A 485 -6.69 13.45 -8.87
CA ASP A 485 -7.41 12.22 -8.48
C ASP A 485 -6.42 11.06 -8.22
N PRO A 486 -6.21 10.64 -6.96
CA PRO A 486 -5.34 9.53 -6.64
C PRO A 486 -5.94 8.15 -6.99
N ARG A 487 -7.21 8.07 -7.40
CA ARG A 487 -7.93 6.83 -7.73
C ARG A 487 -7.74 5.71 -6.71
N ILE A 488 -7.92 6.05 -5.45
CA ILE A 488 -7.83 5.14 -4.32
C ILE A 488 -8.91 5.53 -3.31
N HIS A 489 -9.32 4.60 -2.46
CA HIS A 489 -10.22 4.95 -1.35
C HIS A 489 -9.54 6.00 -0.46
N PRO A 490 -10.23 7.11 -0.14
CA PRO A 490 -9.60 8.29 0.44
C PRO A 490 -9.28 8.21 1.93
N ASP A 491 -9.36 7.03 2.53
CA ASP A 491 -8.97 6.81 3.93
C ASP A 491 -7.50 7.16 4.18
N HIS A 492 -7.19 7.89 5.21
CA HIS A 492 -5.82 8.14 5.64
C HIS A 492 -5.45 7.22 6.82
N PHE A 493 -4.28 6.56 6.78
CA PHE A 493 -3.11 6.76 5.88
C PHE A 493 -3.20 6.04 4.51
N TRP A 494 -4.21 5.24 4.23
CA TRP A 494 -4.32 4.40 3.03
C TRP A 494 -4.14 5.18 1.72
N ALA A 495 -4.77 6.32 1.57
CA ALA A 495 -4.68 7.17 0.38
C ALA A 495 -3.26 7.64 0.04
N THR A 496 -2.35 7.70 1.04
CA THR A 496 -0.97 8.16 0.84
C THR A 496 -0.12 7.25 -0.02
N ARG A 497 -0.58 6.04 -0.29
CA ARG A 497 0.07 5.07 -1.19
C ARG A 497 0.39 5.67 -2.56
N ARG A 498 -0.48 6.52 -3.08
CA ARG A 498 -0.27 7.19 -4.37
C ARG A 498 0.81 8.26 -4.31
N TRP A 499 1.01 8.88 -3.15
CA TRP A 499 1.95 9.99 -2.99
C TRP A 499 3.34 9.56 -2.53
N VAL A 500 3.45 8.43 -1.82
CA VAL A 500 4.70 8.00 -1.20
C VAL A 500 5.77 7.62 -2.23
N ILE A 501 5.39 7.12 -3.41
CA ILE A 501 6.33 6.65 -4.43
C ILE A 501 7.26 7.78 -4.86
N ILE A 502 6.68 8.95 -5.19
CA ILE A 502 7.46 10.10 -5.67
C ILE A 502 6.87 11.46 -5.25
N SER A 503 5.55 11.64 -5.14
CA SER A 503 4.94 12.97 -4.96
C SER A 503 5.40 13.65 -3.66
N ILE A 504 5.40 12.95 -2.53
CA ILE A 504 5.91 13.46 -1.24
C ILE A 504 7.43 13.64 -1.28
N PRO A 505 8.25 12.62 -1.66
CA PRO A 505 9.69 12.80 -1.79
C PRO A 505 10.09 13.95 -2.72
N PHE A 506 9.40 14.08 -3.86
CA PHE A 506 9.65 15.14 -4.83
C PHE A 506 9.28 16.53 -4.29
N ALA A 507 8.14 16.65 -3.60
CA ALA A 507 7.73 17.91 -2.98
C ALA A 507 8.75 18.36 -1.91
N ILE A 508 9.21 17.46 -1.04
CA ILE A 508 10.24 17.73 -0.03
C ILE A 508 11.55 18.15 -0.71
N LEU A 509 12.00 17.38 -1.71
CA LEU A 509 13.18 17.70 -2.51
C LEU A 509 13.09 19.08 -3.13
N CYS A 510 11.98 19.37 -3.82
CA CYS A 510 11.78 20.66 -4.51
C CYS A 510 11.70 21.82 -3.52
N SER A 511 11.12 21.63 -2.34
CA SER A 511 11.05 22.69 -1.32
C SER A 511 12.44 23.17 -0.90
N PHE A 512 13.30 22.25 -0.51
CA PHE A 512 14.66 22.62 -0.05
C PHE A 512 15.58 23.07 -1.19
N LEU A 513 15.48 22.42 -2.36
CA LEU A 513 16.20 22.85 -3.56
C LEU A 513 15.74 24.23 -4.02
N GLY A 514 14.45 24.52 -3.91
CA GLY A 514 13.87 25.82 -4.23
C GLY A 514 14.41 26.94 -3.35
N ILE A 515 14.49 26.74 -2.04
CA ILE A 515 15.11 27.71 -1.12
C ILE A 515 16.53 28.07 -1.58
N ARG A 516 17.35 27.06 -1.91
CA ARG A 516 18.72 27.29 -2.41
C ARG A 516 18.74 27.98 -3.78
N SER A 517 17.65 27.90 -4.52
CA SER A 517 17.55 28.38 -5.89
C SER A 517 16.96 29.79 -6.02
N ILE A 518 16.53 30.43 -4.92
CA ILE A 518 15.94 31.78 -4.94
C ILE A 518 16.91 32.76 -5.60
N PRO A 519 16.49 33.46 -6.67
CA PRO A 519 17.35 34.42 -7.36
C PRO A 519 17.52 35.69 -6.54
N GLY A 520 18.72 36.30 -6.62
CA GLY A 520 19.02 37.61 -5.99
C GLY A 520 19.20 37.60 -4.47
N LEU A 521 18.87 36.50 -3.78
CA LEU A 521 19.03 36.42 -2.33
C LEU A 521 20.45 35.99 -1.95
N LYS A 522 21.08 36.71 -0.96
CA LYS A 522 22.42 36.37 -0.43
C LYS A 522 22.41 34.95 0.18
N GLU A 523 23.53 34.22 0.06
CA GLU A 523 23.63 32.81 0.54
C GLU A 523 23.36 32.67 2.03
N ARG A 524 23.75 33.63 2.87
CA ARG A 524 23.45 33.61 4.30
C ARG A 524 21.94 33.59 4.58
N TRP A 525 21.16 34.39 3.85
CA TRP A 525 19.69 34.42 4.02
C TRP A 525 19.03 33.12 3.53
N LYS A 526 19.50 32.57 2.42
CA LYS A 526 19.04 31.24 1.96
C LYS A 526 19.31 30.17 3.02
N THR A 527 20.45 30.24 3.71
CA THR A 527 20.79 29.30 4.80
C THR A 527 19.89 29.52 6.00
N TYR A 528 19.57 30.75 6.42
CA TYR A 528 18.62 31.01 7.50
C TYR A 528 17.20 30.52 7.15
N ILE A 529 16.70 30.79 5.95
CA ILE A 529 15.40 30.30 5.49
C ILE A 529 15.38 28.76 5.44
N LEU A 530 16.49 28.15 5.02
CA LEU A 530 16.61 26.69 4.98
C LEU A 530 16.58 26.09 6.38
N ILE A 531 17.32 26.66 7.33
CA ILE A 531 17.31 26.21 8.74
C ILE A 531 15.92 26.39 9.35
N LEU A 532 15.29 27.54 9.16
CA LEU A 532 13.94 27.81 9.66
C LEU A 532 12.90 26.86 9.02
N GLY A 533 12.98 26.69 7.70
CA GLY A 533 12.13 25.76 6.96
C GLY A 533 12.33 24.31 7.40
N PHE A 534 13.57 23.93 7.70
CA PHE A 534 13.88 22.61 8.25
C PHE A 534 13.32 22.42 9.66
N LEU A 535 13.59 23.33 10.59
CA LEU A 535 13.14 23.22 11.99
C LEU A 535 11.62 23.21 12.09
N SER A 536 10.94 24.12 11.38
CA SER A 536 9.47 24.16 11.33
C SER A 536 8.88 22.93 10.64
N GLY A 537 9.49 22.48 9.54
CA GLY A 537 9.11 21.27 8.84
C GLY A 537 9.33 20.02 9.68
N LEU A 538 10.42 19.94 10.44
CA LEU A 538 10.72 18.83 11.35
C LEU A 538 9.68 18.75 12.49
N ALA A 539 9.40 19.87 13.13
CA ALA A 539 8.39 19.93 14.19
C ALA A 539 7.02 19.48 13.66
N TYR A 540 6.63 19.98 12.48
CA TYR A 540 5.40 19.55 11.82
C TYR A 540 5.39 18.04 11.50
N THR A 541 6.47 17.53 10.92
CA THR A 541 6.58 16.11 10.54
C THR A 541 6.53 15.19 11.76
N ILE A 542 7.25 15.53 12.84
CA ILE A 542 7.21 14.77 14.11
C ILE A 542 5.79 14.80 14.70
N TRP A 543 5.14 15.97 14.71
CA TRP A 543 3.77 16.10 15.20
C TRP A 543 2.81 15.21 14.44
N ARG A 544 2.90 15.17 13.11
CA ARG A 544 2.05 14.31 12.27
C ARG A 544 2.38 12.82 12.36
N SER A 545 3.63 12.48 12.66
CA SER A 545 4.07 11.08 12.71
C SER A 545 3.99 10.46 14.11
N ASN A 546 3.73 11.23 15.16
CA ASN A 546 3.86 10.78 16.55
C ASN A 546 2.99 9.54 16.86
N LEU A 547 1.80 9.43 16.24
CA LEU A 547 0.89 8.30 16.42
C LEU A 547 1.49 6.95 16.05
N ILE A 548 2.38 6.95 15.06
CA ILE A 548 2.92 5.71 14.50
C ILE A 548 4.44 5.59 14.68
N LEU A 549 5.12 6.64 15.17
CA LEU A 549 6.58 6.74 15.14
C LEU A 549 7.27 5.54 15.79
N PHE A 550 6.83 5.14 17.00
CA PHE A 550 7.41 4.05 17.79
C PHE A 550 6.40 2.96 18.16
N GLN A 551 5.32 2.82 17.38
CA GLN A 551 4.28 1.82 17.65
C GLN A 551 4.04 0.93 16.43
N PRO A 552 4.02 -0.41 16.59
CA PRO A 552 3.58 -1.31 15.54
C PRO A 552 2.05 -1.17 15.35
N MET A 553 1.61 -1.12 14.11
CA MET A 553 0.19 -1.19 13.79
C MET A 553 -0.26 -2.65 13.83
N MET A 554 -1.46 -2.91 14.36
CA MET A 554 -2.02 -4.26 14.50
C MET A 554 -1.10 -5.22 15.27
N GLY A 555 -0.33 -4.72 16.23
CA GLY A 555 0.48 -5.55 17.11
C GLY A 555 -0.37 -6.63 17.78
N SER A 556 0.19 -7.83 17.97
CA SER A 556 -0.47 -9.05 18.51
C SER A 556 -1.45 -9.78 17.56
N TYR A 557 -1.73 -9.26 16.35
CA TYR A 557 -2.60 -9.96 15.41
C TYR A 557 -2.02 -11.29 14.95
N LEU A 558 -0.73 -11.32 14.65
CA LEU A 558 -0.06 -12.55 14.22
C LEU A 558 -0.15 -13.66 15.28
N GLU A 559 0.16 -13.33 16.53
CA GLU A 559 0.08 -14.26 17.65
C GLU A 559 -1.37 -14.67 17.96
N GLY A 560 -2.31 -13.74 17.82
CA GLY A 560 -3.73 -13.99 17.99
C GLY A 560 -4.26 -15.02 16.98
N TYR A 561 -3.93 -14.87 15.70
CA TYR A 561 -4.29 -15.83 14.67
C TYR A 561 -3.63 -17.19 14.89
N GLU A 562 -2.37 -17.22 15.30
CA GLU A 562 -1.68 -18.47 15.59
C GLU A 562 -2.33 -19.23 16.75
N ARG A 563 -2.62 -18.55 17.88
CA ARG A 563 -3.35 -19.12 19.02
C ARG A 563 -4.72 -19.63 18.60
N PHE A 564 -5.46 -18.83 17.83
CA PHE A 564 -6.78 -19.23 17.32
C PHE A 564 -6.70 -20.46 16.42
N SER A 565 -5.79 -20.47 15.47
CA SER A 565 -5.61 -21.65 14.60
C SER A 565 -5.32 -22.93 15.40
N LYS A 566 -4.54 -22.84 16.46
CA LYS A 566 -4.24 -23.97 17.36
C LYS A 566 -5.48 -24.40 18.19
N SER A 567 -6.39 -23.48 18.51
CA SER A 567 -7.64 -23.81 19.26
C SER A 567 -8.74 -24.41 18.39
N LEU A 568 -8.61 -24.30 17.05
CA LEU A 568 -9.60 -24.92 16.16
C LEU A 568 -9.49 -26.46 16.16
N PRO A 569 -10.61 -27.19 16.04
CA PRO A 569 -10.59 -28.62 15.90
C PRO A 569 -9.62 -29.11 14.81
N LEU A 570 -8.82 -30.15 15.14
CA LEU A 570 -7.84 -30.74 14.22
C LEU A 570 -8.44 -31.67 13.18
N ASP A 571 -9.75 -31.86 13.21
CA ASP A 571 -10.47 -32.70 12.26
C ASP A 571 -10.55 -32.02 10.86
N ARG A 572 -10.88 -32.81 9.84
CA ARG A 572 -11.09 -32.32 8.46
C ARG A 572 -12.45 -31.63 8.28
N GLY A 573 -12.86 -30.78 9.24
CA GLY A 573 -14.11 -30.05 9.17
C GLY A 573 -14.11 -28.95 8.12
N ILE A 574 -15.31 -28.62 7.64
CA ILE A 574 -15.53 -27.52 6.70
C ILE A 574 -16.01 -26.31 7.51
N TYR A 575 -15.32 -25.21 7.35
CA TYR A 575 -15.60 -23.95 8.06
C TYR A 575 -16.33 -22.98 7.14
N PHE A 576 -17.21 -22.19 7.70
CA PHE A 576 -17.94 -21.15 7.01
C PHE A 576 -17.89 -19.83 7.80
N THR A 577 -17.87 -18.69 7.10
CA THR A 577 -17.89 -17.38 7.73
C THR A 577 -18.48 -16.34 6.80
N THR A 578 -19.08 -15.29 7.34
CA THR A 578 -19.49 -14.08 6.58
C THR A 578 -18.33 -13.08 6.46
N LYS A 579 -17.22 -13.27 7.19
CA LYS A 579 -16.09 -12.31 7.27
C LYS A 579 -14.98 -12.63 6.27
N ARG A 580 -14.99 -11.95 5.13
CA ARG A 580 -13.96 -12.11 4.06
C ARG A 580 -12.54 -11.95 4.57
N ALA A 581 -12.31 -10.95 5.45
CA ALA A 581 -10.98 -10.64 5.96
C ALA A 581 -10.31 -11.83 6.66
N ILE A 582 -11.09 -12.69 7.31
CA ILE A 582 -10.61 -13.82 8.12
C ILE A 582 -10.45 -15.09 7.30
N ALA A 583 -11.30 -15.29 6.31
CA ALA A 583 -11.31 -16.50 5.50
C ALA A 583 -9.98 -16.74 4.79
N SER A 584 -9.39 -15.71 4.20
CA SER A 584 -8.13 -15.83 3.45
C SER A 584 -6.95 -16.28 4.32
N PRO A 585 -6.61 -15.65 5.47
CA PRO A 585 -5.51 -16.13 6.31
C PRO A 585 -5.78 -17.51 6.89
N LEU A 586 -7.00 -17.80 7.35
CA LEU A 586 -7.33 -19.13 7.89
C LEU A 586 -7.15 -20.23 6.84
N ARG A 587 -7.54 -19.96 5.58
CA ARG A 587 -7.35 -20.93 4.51
C ARG A 587 -5.89 -21.10 4.14
N TYR A 588 -5.28 -20.00 3.73
CA TYR A 588 -4.00 -20.05 3.00
C TYR A 588 -2.77 -20.06 3.90
N MET A 589 -2.88 -19.49 5.12
CA MET A 589 -1.77 -19.51 6.07
C MET A 589 -1.90 -20.61 7.11
N TYR A 590 -3.14 -20.93 7.53
CA TYR A 590 -3.39 -21.89 8.61
C TYR A 590 -4.04 -23.19 8.12
N GLY A 591 -4.22 -23.37 6.81
CA GLY A 591 -4.67 -24.64 6.20
C GLY A 591 -6.08 -25.07 6.55
N ARG A 592 -6.97 -24.14 6.92
CA ARG A 592 -8.37 -24.46 7.26
C ARG A 592 -9.24 -24.45 6.01
N ASN A 593 -10.08 -25.47 5.83
CA ASN A 593 -11.03 -25.54 4.72
C ASN A 593 -12.24 -24.63 4.98
N ILE A 594 -12.13 -23.33 4.65
CA ILE A 594 -13.10 -22.28 4.99
C ILE A 594 -13.71 -21.66 3.74
N PHE A 595 -15.01 -21.32 3.79
CA PHE A 595 -15.78 -20.72 2.71
C PHE A 595 -16.57 -19.51 3.19
N LEU A 596 -16.94 -18.61 2.23
CA LEU A 596 -17.68 -17.40 2.53
C LEU A 596 -19.18 -17.60 2.32
N ILE A 597 -19.95 -17.31 3.34
CA ILE A 597 -21.42 -17.26 3.28
C ILE A 597 -21.80 -15.95 2.61
N GLN A 598 -22.61 -16.00 1.55
CA GLN A 598 -23.18 -14.86 0.86
C GLN A 598 -24.66 -14.66 1.20
N ASN A 599 -25.40 -15.77 1.29
CA ASN A 599 -26.80 -15.77 1.68
C ASN A 599 -26.99 -16.76 2.84
N SER A 600 -27.12 -16.22 4.05
CA SER A 600 -27.20 -17.03 5.28
C SER A 600 -28.45 -17.87 5.36
N MET A 601 -29.58 -17.40 4.86
CA MET A 601 -30.84 -18.20 4.85
C MET A 601 -30.69 -19.44 4.00
N GLU A 602 -30.30 -19.27 2.76
CA GLU A 602 -30.15 -20.37 1.80
C GLU A 602 -29.04 -21.34 2.28
N PHE A 603 -27.93 -20.79 2.81
CA PHE A 603 -26.85 -21.56 3.39
C PHE A 603 -27.35 -22.45 4.52
N LEU A 604 -28.02 -21.89 5.55
CA LEU A 604 -28.48 -22.66 6.71
C LEU A 604 -29.51 -23.73 6.35
N ASN A 605 -30.35 -23.46 5.35
CA ASN A 605 -31.32 -24.44 4.85
C ASN A 605 -30.64 -25.66 4.18
N ARG A 606 -29.44 -25.47 3.62
CA ARG A 606 -28.70 -26.55 2.92
C ARG A 606 -27.65 -27.24 3.79
N VAL A 607 -27.32 -26.69 4.96
CA VAL A 607 -26.36 -27.33 5.89
C VAL A 607 -26.71 -28.77 6.22
N PRO A 608 -28.01 -29.16 6.44
CA PRO A 608 -28.39 -30.55 6.68
C PRO A 608 -27.94 -31.51 5.58
N GLU A 609 -27.86 -31.08 4.31
CA GLU A 609 -27.38 -31.91 3.20
C GLU A 609 -25.91 -32.27 3.41
N LEU A 610 -25.08 -31.30 3.81
CA LEU A 610 -23.66 -31.53 4.07
C LEU A 610 -23.42 -32.41 5.29
N LEU A 611 -24.26 -32.25 6.33
CA LEU A 611 -24.23 -33.11 7.54
C LEU A 611 -24.60 -34.57 7.20
N LYS A 612 -25.60 -34.78 6.31
CA LYS A 612 -26.00 -36.13 5.84
C LYS A 612 -24.87 -36.82 5.08
N LEU A 613 -23.98 -36.06 4.44
CA LEU A 613 -22.76 -36.58 3.79
C LEU A 613 -21.63 -36.90 4.78
N GLY A 614 -21.91 -36.86 6.09
CA GLY A 614 -20.94 -37.13 7.15
C GLY A 614 -19.86 -36.06 7.33
N LYS A 615 -20.04 -34.89 6.74
CA LYS A 615 -19.08 -33.78 6.90
C LYS A 615 -19.32 -33.05 8.23
N LYS A 616 -18.23 -32.70 8.93
CA LYS A 616 -18.30 -31.84 10.10
C LYS A 616 -18.32 -30.37 9.64
N VAL A 617 -19.31 -29.65 10.13
CA VAL A 617 -19.56 -28.26 9.74
C VAL A 617 -19.29 -27.33 10.92
N TYR A 618 -18.50 -26.27 10.66
CA TYR A 618 -18.18 -25.21 11.64
C TYR A 618 -18.53 -23.85 11.06
N ILE A 619 -19.07 -22.97 11.90
CA ILE A 619 -19.36 -21.59 11.50
C ILE A 619 -18.54 -20.64 12.40
N ILE A 620 -17.87 -19.67 11.78
CA ILE A 620 -17.08 -18.64 12.47
C ILE A 620 -17.77 -17.30 12.27
N GLN A 621 -18.23 -16.67 13.35
CA GLN A 621 -18.88 -15.36 13.29
C GLN A 621 -18.69 -14.55 14.57
N ASN A 622 -19.06 -13.27 14.50
CA ASN A 622 -19.27 -12.45 15.70
C ASN A 622 -20.64 -12.76 16.27
N GLY A 623 -20.74 -12.89 17.59
CA GLY A 623 -22.01 -13.11 18.26
C GLY A 623 -22.49 -14.57 18.29
N ASP A 624 -23.73 -14.76 18.71
CA ASP A 624 -24.34 -16.05 19.00
C ASP A 624 -25.47 -16.36 17.98
N PHE A 625 -25.71 -17.67 17.72
CA PHE A 625 -26.82 -18.18 16.93
C PHE A 625 -28.06 -18.47 17.77
N SER A 626 -28.09 -18.13 19.08
CA SER A 626 -29.19 -18.45 19.97
C SER A 626 -30.53 -17.92 19.48
N GLY A 627 -30.55 -16.91 18.60
CA GLY A 627 -31.78 -16.40 17.99
C GLY A 627 -32.21 -17.08 16.71
N TYR A 628 -31.45 -18.06 16.20
CA TYR A 628 -31.80 -18.73 14.95
C TYR A 628 -32.69 -19.96 15.18
N LYS A 629 -33.93 -19.87 14.70
CA LYS A 629 -34.89 -20.98 14.73
C LYS A 629 -34.64 -21.92 13.55
N SER A 630 -33.98 -23.04 13.77
CA SER A 630 -33.75 -24.07 12.76
C SER A 630 -33.62 -25.46 13.36
N ASN A 631 -33.68 -26.49 12.53
CA ASN A 631 -33.38 -27.88 12.90
C ASN A 631 -31.87 -28.11 13.14
N LEU A 632 -31.10 -27.04 13.44
CA LEU A 632 -29.68 -27.07 13.68
C LEU A 632 -29.38 -26.70 15.14
N LYS A 633 -28.44 -27.40 15.75
CA LYS A 633 -27.88 -27.06 17.06
C LYS A 633 -26.46 -26.50 16.85
N PHE A 634 -26.13 -25.45 17.57
CA PHE A 634 -24.85 -24.75 17.51
C PHE A 634 -24.11 -24.92 18.85
N TYR A 635 -22.95 -25.58 18.81
CA TYR A 635 -22.13 -25.80 20.00
C TYR A 635 -20.86 -24.97 19.88
N LYS A 636 -20.67 -24.02 20.78
CA LYS A 636 -19.45 -23.22 20.82
C LYS A 636 -18.24 -24.10 21.14
N VAL A 637 -17.24 -24.12 20.27
CA VAL A 637 -16.04 -24.97 20.39
C VAL A 637 -14.75 -24.18 20.54
N ALA A 638 -14.72 -22.93 20.07
CA ALA A 638 -13.55 -22.04 20.19
C ALA A 638 -13.97 -20.57 20.11
N SER A 639 -13.07 -19.70 20.50
CA SER A 639 -13.23 -18.24 20.28
C SER A 639 -11.91 -17.62 19.88
N LEU A 640 -11.99 -16.59 19.00
CA LEU A 640 -10.88 -15.73 18.61
C LEU A 640 -11.10 -14.35 19.19
N ASN A 641 -10.12 -13.87 19.94
CA ASN A 641 -10.06 -12.48 20.35
C ASN A 641 -8.78 -11.87 19.80
N LEU A 642 -8.92 -10.98 18.81
CA LEU A 642 -7.82 -10.24 18.21
C LEU A 642 -7.89 -8.79 18.66
N MET A 643 -6.85 -8.33 19.31
CA MET A 643 -6.71 -6.95 19.75
C MET A 643 -5.52 -6.32 19.03
N GLY A 644 -5.72 -5.15 18.45
CA GLY A 644 -4.63 -4.41 17.81
C GLY A 644 -4.89 -2.92 17.79
N LYS A 645 -3.82 -2.11 17.88
CA LYS A 645 -3.92 -0.67 17.71
C LYS A 645 -3.90 -0.31 16.23
N PHE A 646 -4.87 0.47 15.81
CA PHE A 646 -4.98 0.94 14.44
C PHE A 646 -5.31 2.44 14.41
N PRO A 647 -4.73 3.24 13.48
CA PRO A 647 -5.13 4.63 13.34
C PRO A 647 -6.59 4.73 12.93
N ILE A 648 -7.33 5.64 13.52
CA ILE A 648 -8.71 5.89 13.10
C ILE A 648 -8.69 6.28 11.61
N GLU A 649 -9.38 5.48 10.80
CA GLU A 649 -9.51 5.78 9.38
C GLU A 649 -10.43 6.98 9.20
N SER A 650 -9.92 8.00 8.55
CA SER A 650 -10.66 9.23 8.28
C SER A 650 -10.45 9.68 6.85
N VAL A 651 -11.53 10.10 6.23
CA VAL A 651 -11.58 10.60 4.86
C VAL A 651 -11.31 12.10 4.83
N TYR A 652 -11.83 12.85 5.83
CA TYR A 652 -11.84 14.31 5.85
C TYR A 652 -10.82 14.94 6.79
N LYS A 653 -10.13 14.12 7.59
CA LYS A 653 -9.15 14.57 8.59
C LYS A 653 -7.93 13.67 8.61
N PHE A 654 -6.81 14.22 9.04
CA PHE A 654 -5.66 13.41 9.41
C PHE A 654 -6.01 12.51 10.61
N PRO A 655 -5.55 11.25 10.67
CA PRO A 655 -5.77 10.38 11.82
C PRO A 655 -5.29 11.03 13.12
N GLU A 656 -6.18 11.21 14.09
CA GLU A 656 -5.88 11.97 15.33
C GLU A 656 -5.47 11.07 16.49
N PHE A 657 -5.88 9.79 16.47
CA PHE A 657 -5.59 8.82 17.53
C PHE A 657 -5.57 7.39 17.01
N LEU A 658 -5.02 6.49 17.84
CA LEU A 658 -5.10 5.05 17.65
C LEU A 658 -6.28 4.50 18.44
N TYR A 659 -7.12 3.73 17.79
CA TYR A 659 -8.17 2.97 18.47
C TYR A 659 -7.77 1.49 18.59
N HIS A 660 -8.34 0.80 19.60
CA HIS A 660 -8.19 -0.63 19.73
C HIS A 660 -9.21 -1.32 18.83
N LYS A 661 -8.72 -1.93 17.75
CA LYS A 661 -9.53 -2.82 16.92
C LYS A 661 -9.62 -4.15 17.64
N ASN A 662 -10.79 -4.45 18.17
CA ASN A 662 -11.09 -5.70 18.85
C ASN A 662 -11.95 -6.54 17.92
N LEU A 663 -11.48 -7.72 17.55
CA LEU A 663 -12.24 -8.68 16.76
C LEU A 663 -12.47 -9.93 17.59
N ASN A 664 -13.71 -10.09 18.08
CA ASN A 664 -14.12 -11.23 18.86
C ASN A 664 -14.99 -12.15 18.01
N LEU A 665 -14.48 -13.34 17.68
CA LEU A 665 -15.17 -14.34 16.87
C LEU A 665 -15.39 -15.60 17.66
N GLN A 666 -16.54 -16.22 17.46
CA GLN A 666 -16.88 -17.51 18.04
C GLN A 666 -16.95 -18.56 16.94
N VAL A 667 -16.55 -19.78 17.28
CA VAL A 667 -16.61 -20.93 16.39
C VAL A 667 -17.65 -21.91 16.94
N PHE A 668 -18.63 -22.20 16.10
CA PHE A 668 -19.72 -23.12 16.44
C PHE A 668 -19.60 -24.39 15.59
N ARG A 669 -19.68 -25.55 16.23
CA ARG A 669 -19.95 -26.81 15.57
C ARG A 669 -21.45 -26.94 15.33
N VAL A 670 -21.85 -27.31 14.12
CA VAL A 670 -23.24 -27.45 13.72
C VAL A 670 -23.61 -28.90 13.69
N GLU A 671 -24.74 -29.22 14.29
CA GLU A 671 -25.34 -30.55 14.30
C GLU A 671 -26.84 -30.50 13.92
N SER A 672 -27.36 -31.56 13.33
CA SER A 672 -28.80 -31.71 13.07
C SER A 672 -29.54 -31.89 14.36
N SER A 673 -30.73 -31.32 14.49
CA SER A 673 -31.63 -31.48 15.62
C SER A 673 -32.90 -32.14 15.15
N ASP A 674 -33.34 -33.24 15.83
CA ASP A 674 -34.61 -33.89 15.56
C ASP A 674 -35.81 -33.12 16.18
N ARG A 675 -35.55 -32.01 16.88
CA ARG A 675 -36.60 -31.19 17.50
C ARG A 675 -37.02 -30.07 16.55
N ILE A 676 -38.35 -29.92 16.41
CA ILE A 676 -38.96 -28.72 15.77
C ILE A 676 -38.57 -27.47 16.60
N PRO A 677 -38.22 -26.35 15.96
CA PRO A 677 -37.89 -25.13 16.69
C PRO A 677 -39.00 -24.69 17.64
N SER A 678 -38.73 -24.50 18.91
CA SER A 678 -39.69 -23.91 19.85
C SER A 678 -39.91 -22.46 19.54
N ASP A 679 -41.15 -21.97 19.74
CA ASP A 679 -41.49 -20.52 19.62
C ASP A 679 -41.05 -19.74 20.87
N GLU A 680 -39.96 -20.14 21.51
CA GLU A 680 -39.44 -19.45 22.68
C GLU A 680 -38.95 -18.04 22.30
N PRO A 681 -39.25 -17.07 23.15
CA PRO A 681 -38.80 -15.70 22.94
C PRO A 681 -37.29 -15.61 23.03
N ILE A 682 -36.67 -14.86 22.13
CA ILE A 682 -35.23 -14.56 22.17
C ILE A 682 -35.01 -13.57 23.29
N GLU A 683 -34.14 -13.88 24.25
CA GLU A 683 -33.63 -12.97 25.25
C GLU A 683 -32.12 -13.10 25.34
N MET A 684 -31.40 -11.99 25.08
CA MET A 684 -29.95 -11.94 25.07
C MET A 684 -29.47 -10.78 25.91
N THR A 685 -28.36 -10.99 26.60
CA THR A 685 -27.72 -9.95 27.40
C THR A 685 -26.20 -10.02 27.20
N TRP A 686 -25.59 -8.87 27.04
CA TRP A 686 -24.14 -8.74 26.82
C TRP A 686 -23.53 -7.75 27.78
N ASN A 687 -22.33 -8.05 28.25
CA ASN A 687 -21.39 -7.08 28.71
C ASN A 687 -20.70 -6.52 27.43
N PRO A 688 -20.62 -5.19 27.21
CA PRO A 688 -20.13 -4.62 25.96
C PRO A 688 -18.72 -5.09 25.55
N ALA A 689 -17.83 -5.33 26.51
CA ALA A 689 -16.47 -5.80 26.23
C ALA A 689 -16.40 -7.26 25.77
N ASP A 690 -17.36 -8.10 26.23
CA ASP A 690 -17.30 -9.57 26.01
C ASP A 690 -18.28 -10.04 24.92
N GLY A 691 -19.24 -9.21 24.54
CA GLY A 691 -20.36 -9.59 23.69
C GLY A 691 -20.18 -9.47 22.17
N GLY A 692 -18.95 -9.29 21.67
CA GLY A 692 -18.74 -9.08 20.24
C GLY A 692 -18.93 -7.64 19.77
N PHE A 693 -19.11 -6.72 20.69
CA PHE A 693 -19.14 -5.28 20.41
C PHE A 693 -17.72 -4.72 20.23
N LEU A 694 -17.63 -3.73 19.38
CA LEU A 694 -16.41 -2.99 19.06
C LEU A 694 -16.53 -1.53 19.48
N SER A 695 -15.41 -0.88 19.74
CA SER A 695 -15.35 0.56 20.03
C SER A 695 -14.27 1.25 19.23
N LYS A 696 -14.54 2.48 18.75
CA LYS A 696 -13.52 3.35 18.12
C LYS A 696 -13.07 4.47 19.04
N VAL A 697 -13.95 4.96 19.89
CA VAL A 697 -13.69 6.13 20.74
C VAL A 697 -13.92 5.86 22.23
N GLY A 698 -14.15 4.59 22.61
CA GLY A 698 -14.32 4.17 24.01
C GLY A 698 -13.06 3.56 24.60
N MET A 699 -12.96 3.57 25.91
CA MET A 699 -12.02 2.85 26.71
C MET A 699 -12.75 1.68 27.38
N ILE A 700 -12.21 0.48 27.24
CA ILE A 700 -12.72 -0.71 27.92
C ILE A 700 -12.17 -0.71 29.34
N GLU A 701 -13.06 -0.72 30.31
CA GLU A 701 -12.76 -0.78 31.74
C GLU A 701 -12.52 -2.23 32.21
N GLU A 702 -11.90 -2.44 33.35
CA GLU A 702 -11.63 -3.79 33.91
C GLU A 702 -12.91 -4.56 34.19
N ASP A 703 -14.02 -3.88 34.51
CA ASP A 703 -15.36 -4.45 34.74
C ASP A 703 -16.10 -4.84 33.45
N GLY A 704 -15.47 -4.65 32.29
CA GLY A 704 -16.05 -4.96 30.98
C GLY A 704 -17.00 -3.91 30.43
N THR A 705 -17.14 -2.79 31.07
CA THR A 705 -17.91 -1.64 30.57
C THR A 705 -17.10 -0.82 29.54
N ILE A 706 -17.77 0.01 28.76
CA ILE A 706 -17.13 0.88 27.78
C ILE A 706 -17.45 2.35 28.09
N SER A 707 -16.42 3.14 28.40
CA SER A 707 -16.52 4.56 28.69
C SER A 707 -16.06 5.41 27.53
N ALA A 708 -16.79 6.51 27.23
CA ALA A 708 -16.42 7.46 26.19
C ALA A 708 -15.13 8.21 26.54
N THR A 709 -14.24 8.34 25.57
CA THR A 709 -13.06 9.21 25.66
C THR A 709 -13.41 10.64 25.23
N ARG A 710 -12.39 11.49 25.06
CA ARG A 710 -12.57 12.87 24.56
C ARG A 710 -12.87 12.97 23.04
N HIS A 711 -12.86 11.84 22.33
CA HIS A 711 -13.03 11.80 20.89
C HIS A 711 -14.48 11.60 20.47
N ARG A 712 -14.86 12.19 19.34
CA ARG A 712 -16.16 11.98 18.71
C ARG A 712 -16.14 10.73 17.83
N GLY A 713 -17.20 9.92 17.86
CA GLY A 713 -17.36 8.76 16.98
C GLY A 713 -18.17 7.62 17.61
N PRO A 714 -18.11 6.42 17.00
CA PRO A 714 -18.78 5.24 17.52
C PRO A 714 -18.16 4.79 18.86
N LEU A 715 -18.94 4.90 19.93
CA LEU A 715 -18.58 4.42 21.26
C LEU A 715 -18.71 2.89 21.34
N VAL A 716 -19.83 2.37 20.82
CA VAL A 716 -20.11 0.94 20.75
C VAL A 716 -20.77 0.64 19.41
N TYR A 717 -20.39 -0.47 18.76
CA TYR A 717 -21.05 -0.99 17.57
C TYR A 717 -20.85 -2.51 17.45
N GLY A 718 -21.82 -3.20 16.91
CA GLY A 718 -21.93 -4.67 16.87
C GLY A 718 -23.25 -5.12 17.51
N PRO A 719 -23.41 -6.39 17.89
CA PRO A 719 -22.43 -7.48 17.90
C PRO A 719 -22.34 -8.26 16.56
N PHE A 720 -22.88 -7.72 15.47
CA PHE A 720 -22.95 -8.36 14.13
C PHE A 720 -23.78 -9.66 14.18
N LEU A 721 -24.96 -9.53 14.75
CA LEU A 721 -25.84 -10.63 15.10
C LEU A 721 -26.68 -11.07 13.90
N THR A 722 -27.03 -12.37 13.87
CA THR A 722 -28.05 -12.89 12.97
C THR A 722 -29.36 -13.01 13.72
N LEU A 723 -30.44 -12.33 13.24
CA LEU A 723 -31.78 -12.38 13.84
C LEU A 723 -32.84 -12.81 12.82
N PRO A 724 -33.83 -13.67 13.23
CA PRO A 724 -35.02 -13.94 12.43
C PRO A 724 -35.95 -12.74 12.35
N GLY A 725 -36.92 -12.80 11.42
CA GLY A 725 -37.97 -11.79 11.31
C GLY A 725 -38.80 -11.68 12.61
N GLY A 726 -39.07 -10.46 13.05
CA GLY A 726 -39.81 -10.22 14.30
C GLY A 726 -39.64 -8.80 14.80
N LYS A 727 -40.35 -8.51 15.90
CA LYS A 727 -40.23 -7.27 16.66
C LYS A 727 -39.37 -7.45 17.88
N TYR A 728 -38.46 -6.55 18.12
CA TYR A 728 -37.46 -6.64 19.17
C TYR A 728 -37.39 -5.34 19.97
N GLU A 729 -37.10 -5.52 21.27
CA GLU A 729 -36.76 -4.43 22.19
C GLU A 729 -35.26 -4.56 22.52
N LEU A 730 -34.52 -3.49 22.29
CA LEU A 730 -33.09 -3.36 22.59
C LEU A 730 -32.94 -2.32 23.71
N GLN A 731 -32.23 -2.68 24.77
CA GLN A 731 -31.93 -1.77 25.87
C GLN A 731 -30.43 -1.57 26.01
N PHE A 732 -30.02 -0.29 26.11
CA PHE A 732 -28.69 0.10 26.57
C PHE A 732 -28.79 0.57 28.00
N ILE A 733 -27.97 0.02 28.88
CA ILE A 733 -27.89 0.36 30.29
C ILE A 733 -26.52 0.99 30.54
N GLY A 734 -26.48 2.16 31.20
CA GLY A 734 -25.24 2.88 31.37
C GLY A 734 -25.39 4.20 32.11
N LYS A 735 -24.54 5.16 31.81
CA LYS A 735 -24.58 6.52 32.37
C LYS A 735 -24.48 7.57 31.26
N ASN A 736 -25.16 8.71 31.51
CA ASN A 736 -25.20 9.88 30.62
C ASN A 736 -25.64 9.53 29.17
N LEU A 737 -26.51 8.52 28.99
CA LEU A 737 -26.98 8.05 27.69
C LEU A 737 -27.70 9.13 26.89
N ARG A 738 -28.23 10.15 27.52
CA ARG A 738 -28.82 11.34 26.87
C ARG A 738 -27.84 12.09 25.96
N ASN A 739 -26.52 11.94 26.20
CA ASN A 739 -25.45 12.55 25.41
C ASN A 739 -24.97 11.66 24.26
N ALA A 740 -25.71 10.59 23.95
CA ALA A 740 -25.38 9.67 22.86
C ALA A 740 -26.49 9.66 21.79
N GLU A 741 -26.11 9.20 20.61
CA GLU A 741 -27.01 8.90 19.50
C GLU A 741 -26.97 7.40 19.22
N PHE A 742 -28.12 6.84 18.88
CA PHE A 742 -28.33 5.40 18.70
C PHE A 742 -28.92 5.10 17.32
N ASP A 743 -28.44 4.09 16.62
CA ASP A 743 -29.09 3.52 15.44
C ASP A 743 -28.90 1.99 15.36
N ILE A 744 -29.64 1.38 14.46
CA ILE A 744 -29.57 -0.07 14.21
C ILE A 744 -29.45 -0.28 12.70
N VAL A 745 -28.38 -0.96 12.30
CA VAL A 745 -28.04 -1.18 10.88
C VAL A 745 -27.65 -2.64 10.62
N CYS A 746 -27.65 -3.01 9.34
CA CYS A 746 -27.14 -4.30 8.87
C CYS A 746 -26.39 -4.14 7.53
N ASN A 747 -25.85 -5.22 6.99
CA ASN A 747 -25.09 -5.22 5.74
C ASN A 747 -23.92 -4.22 5.73
N GLY A 748 -23.14 -4.21 6.83
CA GLY A 748 -22.00 -3.28 6.96
C GLY A 748 -22.42 -1.81 7.04
N GLY A 749 -23.64 -1.54 7.51
CA GLY A 749 -24.16 -0.18 7.67
C GLY A 749 -24.89 0.38 6.44
N SER A 750 -25.06 -0.40 5.37
CA SER A 750 -25.78 0.03 4.17
C SER A 750 -27.30 0.09 4.35
N ASP A 751 -27.85 -0.80 5.16
CA ASP A 751 -29.29 -0.89 5.44
C ASP A 751 -29.57 -0.45 6.90
N ARG A 752 -30.52 0.47 7.08
CA ARG A 752 -30.96 0.91 8.41
C ARG A 752 -32.29 0.28 8.78
N LEU A 753 -32.32 -0.36 9.95
CA LEU A 753 -33.55 -0.85 10.57
C LEU A 753 -34.15 0.16 11.55
N LEU A 754 -33.32 1.03 12.11
CA LEU A 754 -33.73 2.14 12.96
C LEU A 754 -32.88 3.37 12.63
N GLU A 755 -33.54 4.50 12.33
CA GLU A 755 -32.87 5.77 12.08
C GLU A 755 -32.19 6.31 13.33
N ILE A 756 -31.23 7.22 13.15
CA ILE A 756 -30.48 7.81 14.26
C ILE A 756 -31.44 8.51 15.22
N GLN A 757 -31.40 8.10 16.48
CA GLN A 757 -32.16 8.67 17.57
C GLN A 757 -31.24 9.19 18.67
N LYS A 758 -31.53 10.37 19.20
CA LYS A 758 -30.83 10.93 20.35
C LYS A 758 -31.33 10.28 21.63
N GLY A 759 -30.44 9.97 22.56
CA GLY A 759 -30.81 9.41 23.84
C GLY A 759 -31.74 10.30 24.63
N THR A 760 -32.73 9.71 25.29
CA THR A 760 -33.79 10.41 26.03
C THR A 760 -33.59 10.33 27.53
N LYS A 761 -32.91 9.26 27.99
CA LYS A 761 -32.69 8.96 29.42
C LYS A 761 -31.22 8.83 29.74
N ASP A 762 -30.84 9.04 31.00
CA ASP A 762 -29.45 9.01 31.43
C ASP A 762 -28.94 7.61 31.77
N SER A 763 -29.81 6.69 32.19
CA SER A 763 -29.39 5.38 32.72
C SER A 763 -29.81 4.17 31.87
N ILE A 764 -30.97 4.25 31.19
CA ILE A 764 -31.52 3.17 30.37
C ILE A 764 -32.16 3.79 29.14
N GLU A 765 -31.63 3.46 27.97
CA GLU A 765 -32.23 3.83 26.67
C GLU A 765 -32.84 2.58 26.05
N THR A 766 -34.10 2.65 25.61
CA THR A 766 -34.85 1.52 25.06
C THR A 766 -35.27 1.82 23.63
N LEU A 767 -34.85 0.98 22.70
CA LEU A 767 -35.17 1.08 21.29
C LEU A 767 -36.03 -0.10 20.85
N VAL A 768 -37.05 0.17 20.03
CA VAL A 768 -37.91 -0.86 19.45
C VAL A 768 -37.71 -0.87 17.94
N PHE A 769 -37.45 -2.03 17.35
CA PHE A 769 -37.24 -2.18 15.92
C PHE A 769 -37.91 -3.46 15.39
N GLU A 770 -38.10 -3.52 14.09
CA GLU A 770 -38.69 -4.66 13.39
C GLU A 770 -37.78 -5.17 12.29
N VAL A 771 -37.50 -6.46 12.31
CA VAL A 771 -36.87 -7.20 11.22
C VAL A 771 -37.97 -7.72 10.29
N LYS A 772 -38.19 -7.05 9.17
CA LYS A 772 -39.23 -7.40 8.18
C LYS A 772 -38.84 -8.56 7.26
N ARG A 773 -37.53 -8.81 7.08
CA ARG A 773 -36.99 -9.94 6.32
C ARG A 773 -37.08 -11.22 7.15
N PRO A 774 -37.16 -12.43 6.52
CA PRO A 774 -37.17 -13.68 7.27
C PRO A 774 -35.96 -13.84 8.20
N ILE A 775 -34.81 -13.33 7.80
CA ILE A 775 -33.58 -13.25 8.60
C ILE A 775 -32.75 -12.03 8.19
N VAL A 776 -32.00 -11.48 9.11
CA VAL A 776 -31.03 -10.41 8.90
C VAL A 776 -29.70 -10.81 9.52
N ASP A 777 -28.64 -10.67 8.75
CA ASP A 777 -27.27 -10.91 9.18
C ASP A 777 -26.54 -9.59 9.43
N ASP A 778 -25.39 -9.68 10.11
CA ASP A 778 -24.49 -8.57 10.33
C ASP A 778 -25.17 -7.37 11.01
N LEU A 779 -26.11 -7.64 11.92
CA LEU A 779 -26.88 -6.64 12.62
C LEU A 779 -25.99 -5.92 13.63
N GLU A 780 -25.91 -4.60 13.52
CA GLU A 780 -25.14 -3.73 14.40
C GLU A 780 -26.08 -2.83 15.22
N PHE A 781 -25.93 -2.83 16.53
CA PHE A 781 -26.44 -1.84 17.44
C PHE A 781 -25.35 -0.80 17.67
N ARG A 782 -25.58 0.45 17.33
CA ARG A 782 -24.54 1.46 17.38
C ARG A 782 -24.86 2.59 18.34
N VAL A 783 -23.84 3.03 19.08
CA VAL A 783 -23.89 4.18 19.98
C VAL A 783 -22.81 5.17 19.53
N PHE A 784 -23.20 6.37 19.20
CA PHE A 784 -22.31 7.46 18.82
C PHE A 784 -22.25 8.51 19.92
N VAL A 785 -21.08 9.10 20.12
CA VAL A 785 -20.86 10.14 21.12
C VAL A 785 -20.13 11.33 20.52
N GLU A 786 -20.46 12.53 21.01
CA GLU A 786 -19.64 13.71 20.87
C GLU A 786 -18.49 13.67 21.89
N GLY A 787 -17.37 14.35 21.57
CA GLY A 787 -16.21 14.37 22.46
C GLY A 787 -16.56 14.92 23.85
N LYS A 788 -16.00 14.32 24.91
CA LYS A 788 -16.24 14.65 26.32
C LYS A 788 -17.71 14.43 26.79
N SER A 789 -18.42 13.51 26.19
CA SER A 789 -19.84 13.23 26.52
C SER A 789 -20.04 12.59 27.90
N GLY A 790 -19.01 11.95 28.46
CA GLY A 790 -19.10 11.20 29.72
C GLY A 790 -20.01 9.97 29.67
N VAL A 791 -20.38 9.52 28.49
CA VAL A 791 -21.22 8.33 28.28
C VAL A 791 -20.47 7.07 28.69
N LYS A 792 -21.13 6.18 29.42
CA LYS A 792 -20.65 4.85 29.78
C LYS A 792 -21.73 3.84 29.46
N ILE A 793 -21.37 2.73 28.80
CA ILE A 793 -22.25 1.59 28.54
C ILE A 793 -21.84 0.44 29.44
N ASP A 794 -22.76 0.04 30.32
CA ASP A 794 -22.51 -1.00 31.29
C ASP A 794 -23.04 -2.37 30.79
N LYS A 795 -24.18 -2.37 30.08
CA LYS A 795 -24.89 -3.59 29.66
C LYS A 795 -25.77 -3.32 28.45
N ILE A 796 -25.90 -4.31 27.58
CA ILE A 796 -26.81 -4.28 26.43
C ILE A 796 -27.71 -5.52 26.50
N SER A 797 -29.03 -5.36 26.32
CA SER A 797 -29.96 -6.49 26.29
C SER A 797 -30.95 -6.38 25.14
N LEU A 798 -31.30 -7.53 24.58
CA LEU A 798 -32.23 -7.69 23.47
C LEU A 798 -33.30 -8.72 23.86
N LYS A 799 -34.56 -8.43 23.60
CA LYS A 799 -35.65 -9.40 23.79
C LYS A 799 -36.67 -9.31 22.65
N THR A 800 -37.31 -10.42 22.34
CA THR A 800 -38.43 -10.49 21.39
C THR A 800 -39.68 -9.85 22.01
N ILE A 801 -40.36 -9.00 21.28
CA ILE A 801 -41.67 -8.50 21.66
C ILE A 801 -42.72 -9.50 21.18
N ILE A 802 -43.32 -10.26 22.10
CA ILE A 802 -44.41 -11.17 21.80
C ILE A 802 -45.68 -10.33 21.69
N LYS A 803 -46.42 -10.41 20.56
CA LYS A 803 -47.80 -9.88 20.52
C LYS A 803 -48.63 -10.77 21.46
N LYS A 804 -49.07 -10.18 22.57
CA LYS A 804 -50.13 -10.78 23.37
C LYS A 804 -51.42 -10.86 22.57
#